data_e50e51a6fb3a7d95c70b31cddbc51f22
#
_entry.id   e50e51a6fb3a7d95c70b31cddbc51f22
#
_cell.length_a   1.000
_cell.length_b   1.000
_cell.length_c   1.000
_cell.angle_alpha   90.00
_cell.angle_beta   90.00
_cell.angle_gamma   90.00
#
_symmetry.space_group_name_H-M   'P 1'
#
loop_
_entity.id
_entity.type
_entity.pdbx_description
1 polymer ?
#
loop_
_entity_poly.entity_id
_entity_poly.type
_entity_poly.pdbx_seq_one_letter_code
_entity_poly.pdbx_strand_id
1 'polypeptide(L)'
;VVNVTALVTRGTIAAVASTLCVAPAAGQMVEWRQVGADQGASKYSSAGDIDRSNVSELEIAWTWEPNELPNREFNTRPGSFEATPLMIDGVLYLSTMYTRVVALNAATGEQLWAFDPEAYRTGPRGAGPGGYKHRGVAVWGEGDDMRVFINSRDKLFSLRASDGSQIRSFGDNGAALLTENFPNPVTNDEFDQTSPPVVFDDLVIVGSRVPDRVQRRFDTPGSVQAFDVHTGERRWVFYTVPQSNDAFGVDTWEDGSWRFTGHANVWGLMSLDEERGLLYVPTSTPSSDFWGGRRLGANLFAESLVVLDARTGEREWHFQTVHHGLWDYDLTSAPNLVTLDIDGRTIEAVAEVSKQGFTYVFDRVTGEPVWPIEERPVDVETDVPDEVPYPTQPFPTKPPPFAAQGVSLEDANDLTPEIHQIAVEEMQTFRLGPLFTPPSLRGTLQRPRVDGGANWGGAALDPATNFLYVRTSEGVSPNQVCAIDPGVPDVDVPYTNNCPRGGSAGIFQYVDGYVPTERSRLGPIPLVKPPYAKLVAIDLNAGEIAWSVPFGEGSRILRNHPLLRGANLPERLGTPGANGPMVTAGGLVFLGGGDPYLYAFNAATGDEVHRVPTEFRTSGNPMSYRTANGRQLIVIATGAGPDARLVAFGLPE
;
A
#
# COMPACT_ATOMS: atom_id res chain seq x y z
N VAL A 1 -25.39 18.72 -73.50
CA VAL A 1 -25.38 19.26 -72.17
C VAL A 1 -24.93 18.14 -71.24
N VAL A 2 -23.68 18.16 -70.87
CA VAL A 2 -23.04 17.14 -70.03
C VAL A 2 -22.94 17.72 -68.58
N ASN A 3 -23.59 17.09 -67.63
CA ASN A 3 -23.40 17.40 -66.16
C ASN A 3 -22.32 16.48 -65.64
N VAL A 4 -21.24 17.09 -65.11
CA VAL A 4 -20.18 16.43 -64.36
C VAL A 4 -20.44 16.71 -62.90
N THR A 5 -20.78 15.66 -62.13
CA THR A 5 -20.91 15.71 -60.68
C THR A 5 -19.56 15.35 -60.07
N ALA A 6 -18.92 16.30 -59.36
CA ALA A 6 -17.68 16.07 -58.63
C ALA A 6 -17.97 15.42 -57.28
N LEU A 7 -17.41 14.24 -57.05
CA LEU A 7 -17.37 13.56 -55.73
C LEU A 7 -16.26 14.19 -54.90
N VAL A 8 -16.62 14.84 -53.79
CA VAL A 8 -15.67 15.30 -52.76
C VAL A 8 -15.55 14.21 -51.74
N THR A 9 -14.46 13.47 -51.75
CA THR A 9 -14.05 12.56 -50.68
C THR A 9 -13.45 13.38 -49.53
N ARG A 10 -14.14 13.44 -48.41
CA ARG A 10 -13.58 13.94 -47.13
C ARG A 10 -12.69 12.84 -46.53
N GLY A 11 -11.38 13.00 -46.66
CA GLY A 11 -10.42 12.22 -45.88
C GLY A 11 -10.34 12.74 -44.45
N THR A 12 -10.79 11.94 -43.51
CA THR A 12 -10.58 12.17 -42.07
C THR A 12 -9.13 11.79 -41.76
N ILE A 13 -8.28 12.77 -41.49
CA ILE A 13 -6.94 12.54 -40.96
C ILE A 13 -7.14 12.35 -39.44
N ALA A 14 -7.06 11.10 -38.99
CA ALA A 14 -6.91 10.79 -37.56
C ALA A 14 -5.48 11.18 -37.15
N ALA A 15 -5.35 12.25 -36.38
CA ALA A 15 -4.09 12.57 -35.73
C ALA A 15 -3.91 11.59 -34.55
N VAL A 16 -3.03 10.62 -34.73
CA VAL A 16 -2.52 9.79 -33.64
C VAL A 16 -1.61 10.69 -32.81
N ALA A 17 -2.09 11.15 -31.69
CA ALA A 17 -1.28 11.81 -30.67
C ALA A 17 -0.45 10.72 -29.95
N SER A 18 0.72 10.39 -30.50
CA SER A 18 1.74 9.66 -29.76
C SER A 18 2.25 10.61 -28.67
N THR A 19 1.92 10.36 -27.43
CA THR A 19 2.53 11.02 -26.27
C THR A 19 3.99 10.55 -26.22
N LEU A 20 4.86 11.27 -26.89
CA LEU A 20 6.31 11.13 -26.72
C LEU A 20 6.62 11.60 -25.29
N CYS A 21 6.96 10.69 -24.38
CA CYS A 21 7.66 11.03 -23.16
C CYS A 21 8.99 11.69 -23.55
N VAL A 22 9.00 13.03 -23.66
CA VAL A 22 10.23 13.79 -23.89
C VAL A 22 10.95 13.84 -22.55
N ALA A 23 12.08 13.16 -22.44
CA ALA A 23 12.97 13.34 -21.30
C ALA A 23 13.33 14.85 -21.21
N PRO A 24 13.23 15.47 -20.00
CA PRO A 24 13.59 16.87 -19.85
C PRO A 24 15.04 17.09 -20.23
N ALA A 25 15.32 18.26 -20.84
CA ALA A 25 16.68 18.65 -21.20
C ALA A 25 17.57 18.65 -19.94
N ALA A 26 18.85 18.27 -20.10
CA ALA A 26 19.81 18.28 -19.01
C ALA A 26 19.81 19.66 -18.30
N GLY A 27 19.59 19.66 -16.97
CA GLY A 27 19.51 20.86 -16.14
C GLY A 27 18.09 21.42 -15.90
N GLN A 28 17.04 20.88 -16.53
CA GLN A 28 15.67 21.27 -16.19
C GLN A 28 15.22 20.59 -14.87
N MET A 29 14.56 21.37 -13.98
CA MET A 29 13.99 20.85 -12.75
C MET A 29 13.00 19.71 -13.05
N VAL A 30 13.05 18.61 -12.29
CA VAL A 30 12.10 17.51 -12.33
C VAL A 30 11.46 17.42 -10.96
N GLU A 31 10.17 17.57 -10.92
CA GLU A 31 9.38 17.55 -9.69
C GLU A 31 8.85 16.16 -9.36
N TRP A 32 8.33 16.02 -8.13
CA TRP A 32 7.62 14.86 -7.62
C TRP A 32 6.36 15.35 -6.90
N ARG A 33 5.31 15.62 -7.66
CA ARG A 33 4.15 16.40 -7.18
C ARG A 33 3.13 15.58 -6.39
N GLN A 34 3.17 14.26 -6.47
CA GLN A 34 2.28 13.32 -5.77
C GLN A 34 3.10 12.26 -5.06
N VAL A 35 2.56 11.62 -4.02
CA VAL A 35 3.25 10.52 -3.32
C VAL A 35 3.59 9.37 -4.29
N GLY A 36 2.76 9.13 -5.29
CA GLY A 36 2.99 8.20 -6.39
C GLY A 36 3.75 8.76 -7.59
N ALA A 37 4.44 9.89 -7.50
CA ALA A 37 5.04 10.72 -8.55
C ALA A 37 3.98 11.55 -9.32
N ASP A 38 2.94 10.90 -9.78
CA ASP A 38 1.78 11.45 -10.48
C ASP A 38 0.48 10.89 -9.88
N GLN A 39 -0.66 11.35 -10.36
CA GLN A 39 -1.98 10.90 -9.89
C GLN A 39 -2.28 9.45 -10.29
N GLY A 40 -1.65 8.94 -11.36
CA GLY A 40 -1.75 7.54 -11.80
C GLY A 40 -0.82 6.59 -11.05
N ALA A 41 -0.08 7.09 -10.06
CA ALA A 41 0.82 6.34 -9.18
C ALA A 41 1.93 5.58 -9.92
N SER A 42 2.50 6.16 -10.97
CA SER A 42 3.57 5.52 -11.74
C SER A 42 4.83 5.25 -10.92
N LYS A 43 5.12 6.08 -9.92
CA LYS A 43 6.40 6.11 -9.18
C LYS A 43 7.62 6.15 -10.11
N TYR A 44 7.46 6.87 -11.20
CA TYR A 44 8.48 7.08 -12.22
C TYR A 44 9.05 8.49 -12.13
N SER A 45 10.37 8.60 -12.17
CA SER A 45 11.06 9.89 -12.33
C SER A 45 11.67 10.00 -13.71
N SER A 46 11.35 11.08 -14.41
CA SER A 46 11.98 11.40 -15.70
C SER A 46 13.42 11.91 -15.59
N ALA A 47 13.94 12.10 -14.37
CA ALA A 47 15.35 12.36 -14.13
C ALA A 47 16.18 11.09 -14.40
N GLY A 48 17.17 11.18 -15.28
CA GLY A 48 17.98 10.05 -15.71
C GLY A 48 19.50 10.32 -15.59
N ASP A 49 19.91 11.30 -14.78
CA ASP A 49 21.34 11.63 -14.61
C ASP A 49 22.07 10.56 -13.80
N ILE A 50 21.36 9.86 -12.95
CA ILE A 50 21.84 8.68 -12.22
C ILE A 50 21.43 7.45 -13.03
N ASP A 51 22.42 6.73 -13.55
CA ASP A 51 22.25 5.54 -14.37
C ASP A 51 23.20 4.40 -13.94
N ARG A 52 23.24 3.32 -14.71
CA ARG A 52 24.09 2.15 -14.41
C ARG A 52 25.59 2.44 -14.44
N SER A 53 26.03 3.50 -15.12
CA SER A 53 27.46 3.81 -15.25
C SER A 53 28.00 4.57 -14.05
N ASN A 54 27.14 5.27 -13.29
CA ASN A 54 27.53 6.16 -12.21
C ASN A 54 26.84 5.91 -10.86
N VAL A 55 25.85 5.01 -10.80
CA VAL A 55 25.09 4.73 -9.55
C VAL A 55 25.98 4.25 -8.39
N SER A 56 27.14 3.66 -8.69
CA SER A 56 28.14 3.25 -7.69
C SER A 56 28.85 4.44 -7.00
N GLU A 57 28.68 5.64 -7.52
CA GLU A 57 29.26 6.87 -6.97
C GLU A 57 28.28 7.59 -6.03
N LEU A 58 27.07 7.05 -5.82
CA LEU A 58 26.09 7.65 -4.93
C LEU A 58 26.63 7.80 -3.52
N GLU A 59 26.49 9.03 -2.98
CA GLU A 59 26.81 9.36 -1.60
C GLU A 59 25.65 10.11 -0.93
N ILE A 60 25.67 10.22 0.40
CA ILE A 60 24.68 10.99 1.15
C ILE A 60 24.92 12.48 0.88
N ALA A 61 23.96 13.13 0.21
CA ALA A 61 23.98 14.57 -0.04
C ALA A 61 23.57 15.36 1.21
N TRP A 62 22.52 14.92 1.89
CA TRP A 62 22.05 15.48 3.16
C TRP A 62 21.17 14.49 3.94
N THR A 63 21.02 14.76 5.24
CA THR A 63 20.12 14.01 6.14
C THR A 63 19.32 15.00 6.99
N TRP A 64 18.04 14.72 7.20
CA TRP A 64 17.16 15.48 8.09
C TRP A 64 16.52 14.55 9.14
N GLU A 65 16.34 15.08 10.36
CA GLU A 65 15.79 14.33 11.50
C GLU A 65 14.45 14.92 11.97
N PRO A 66 13.37 14.12 12.06
CA PRO A 66 12.10 14.58 12.62
C PRO A 66 12.17 14.94 14.11
N ASN A 67 13.08 14.30 14.86
CA ASN A 67 13.27 14.47 16.31
C ASN A 67 11.98 14.18 17.12
N GLU A 68 11.22 13.15 16.74
CA GLU A 68 10.00 12.73 17.44
C GLU A 68 10.29 11.65 18.46
N LEU A 69 9.86 11.89 19.70
CA LEU A 69 10.08 11.01 20.84
C LEU A 69 8.75 10.45 21.38
N PRO A 70 8.78 9.29 22.06
CA PRO A 70 7.61 8.79 22.78
C PRO A 70 7.10 9.83 23.80
N ASN A 71 5.80 10.10 23.76
CA ASN A 71 5.14 11.01 24.70
C ASN A 71 4.46 10.20 25.81
N ARG A 72 5.04 10.27 27.03
CA ARG A 72 4.56 9.50 28.19
C ARG A 72 3.27 10.06 28.78
N GLU A 73 3.03 11.37 28.66
CA GLU A 73 1.82 12.02 29.17
C GLU A 73 0.57 11.49 28.51
N PHE A 74 0.61 11.31 27.18
CA PHE A 74 -0.50 10.81 26.36
C PHE A 74 -0.39 9.32 26.03
N ASN A 75 0.61 8.62 26.57
CA ASN A 75 0.89 7.21 26.26
C ASN A 75 1.00 6.93 24.74
N THR A 76 1.68 7.80 24.02
CA THR A 76 1.84 7.72 22.56
C THR A 76 3.31 7.55 22.18
N ARG A 77 3.54 6.96 21.00
CA ARG A 77 4.89 6.81 20.44
C ARG A 77 4.88 6.98 18.92
N PRO A 78 5.94 7.58 18.35
CA PRO A 78 6.13 7.54 16.90
C PRO A 78 6.49 6.11 16.47
N GLY A 79 5.99 5.70 15.30
CA GLY A 79 6.25 4.40 14.70
C GLY A 79 7.32 4.47 13.61
N SER A 80 7.14 3.67 12.54
CA SER A 80 7.99 3.71 11.35
C SER A 80 7.83 5.03 10.60
N PHE A 81 8.93 5.57 10.07
CA PHE A 81 8.89 6.76 9.22
C PHE A 81 8.64 6.35 7.77
N GLU A 82 7.36 6.33 7.37
CA GLU A 82 6.90 5.79 6.08
C GLU A 82 6.66 6.86 5.01
N ALA A 83 6.95 8.13 5.29
CA ALA A 83 6.62 9.24 4.39
C ALA A 83 7.42 9.20 3.08
N THR A 84 6.73 9.49 1.98
CA THR A 84 7.32 9.89 0.70
C THR A 84 7.07 11.39 0.53
N PRO A 85 8.09 12.25 0.48
CA PRO A 85 7.93 13.68 0.28
C PRO A 85 7.35 14.02 -1.10
N LEU A 86 6.73 15.20 -1.21
CA LEU A 86 6.49 15.87 -2.50
C LEU A 86 7.60 16.87 -2.74
N MET A 87 8.07 17.03 -3.98
CA MET A 87 9.01 18.10 -4.36
C MET A 87 8.35 19.02 -5.37
N ILE A 88 8.12 20.27 -4.96
CA ILE A 88 7.43 21.29 -5.76
C ILE A 88 8.20 22.61 -5.59
N ASP A 89 8.57 23.24 -6.68
CA ASP A 89 9.28 24.53 -6.71
C ASP A 89 10.53 24.58 -5.80
N GLY A 90 11.28 23.46 -5.72
CA GLY A 90 12.49 23.36 -4.91
C GLY A 90 12.25 23.16 -3.41
N VAL A 91 11.02 22.92 -2.99
CA VAL A 91 10.64 22.64 -1.60
C VAL A 91 10.13 21.20 -1.46
N LEU A 92 10.59 20.48 -0.44
CA LEU A 92 10.03 19.19 -0.04
C LEU A 92 8.95 19.41 1.01
N TYR A 93 7.76 18.88 0.74
CA TYR A 93 6.65 18.83 1.70
C TYR A 93 6.41 17.38 2.14
N LEU A 94 6.38 17.13 3.44
CA LEU A 94 6.21 15.77 3.97
C LEU A 94 5.45 15.76 5.30
N SER A 95 4.89 14.59 5.62
CA SER A 95 4.38 14.30 6.96
C SER A 95 5.42 13.57 7.80
N THR A 96 5.36 13.71 9.11
CA THR A 96 6.13 12.88 10.06
C THR A 96 5.26 11.78 10.67
N MET A 97 5.83 10.98 11.57
CA MET A 97 5.09 9.92 12.26
C MET A 97 3.91 10.47 13.07
N TYR A 98 4.09 11.56 13.83
CA TYR A 98 3.00 12.24 14.55
C TYR A 98 2.12 13.15 13.66
N THR A 99 2.19 12.97 12.34
CA THR A 99 1.43 13.75 11.36
C THR A 99 1.76 15.25 11.33
N ARG A 100 2.92 15.66 11.85
CA ARG A 100 3.43 17.01 11.62
C ARG A 100 3.68 17.18 10.13
N VAL A 101 3.43 18.38 9.61
CA VAL A 101 3.82 18.76 8.24
C VAL A 101 5.09 19.57 8.29
N VAL A 102 6.05 19.21 7.45
CA VAL A 102 7.36 19.87 7.39
C VAL A 102 7.66 20.27 5.95
N ALA A 103 8.21 21.47 5.76
CA ALA A 103 8.80 21.90 4.51
C ALA A 103 10.33 21.99 4.65
N LEU A 104 11.04 21.40 3.68
CA LEU A 104 12.50 21.44 3.62
C LEU A 104 12.95 22.06 2.29
N ASN A 105 14.11 22.71 2.28
CA ASN A 105 14.81 23.01 1.06
C ASN A 105 15.26 21.73 0.36
N ALA A 106 14.80 21.49 -0.87
CA ALA A 106 15.06 20.24 -1.58
C ALA A 106 16.55 20.01 -1.90
N ALA A 107 17.35 21.04 -2.03
CA ALA A 107 18.79 20.93 -2.33
C ALA A 107 19.64 20.63 -1.09
N THR A 108 19.23 21.09 0.10
CA THR A 108 20.07 21.08 1.30
C THR A 108 19.50 20.28 2.47
N GLY A 109 18.21 19.94 2.46
CA GLY A 109 17.51 19.34 3.60
C GLY A 109 17.25 20.31 4.75
N GLU A 110 17.55 21.60 4.61
CA GLU A 110 17.28 22.60 5.65
C GLU A 110 15.78 22.78 5.86
N GLN A 111 15.34 22.74 7.12
CA GLN A 111 13.92 22.92 7.48
C GLN A 111 13.53 24.40 7.34
N LEU A 112 12.53 24.66 6.50
CA LEU A 112 11.97 25.99 6.26
C LEU A 112 10.89 26.33 7.29
N TRP A 113 9.95 25.42 7.49
CA TRP A 113 8.88 25.54 8.49
C TRP A 113 8.34 24.16 8.92
N ALA A 114 7.58 24.15 10.00
CA ALA A 114 6.85 22.98 10.45
C ALA A 114 5.50 23.39 11.08
N PHE A 115 4.48 22.55 10.86
CA PHE A 115 3.17 22.61 11.52
C PHE A 115 2.95 21.35 12.33
N ASP A 116 2.43 21.47 13.57
CA ASP A 116 2.12 20.35 14.45
C ASP A 116 0.61 20.33 14.77
N PRO A 117 -0.16 19.34 14.27
CA PRO A 117 -1.58 19.18 14.63
C PRO A 117 -1.78 18.64 16.05
N GLU A 118 -0.70 18.36 16.79
CA GLU A 118 -0.69 17.77 18.14
C GLU A 118 -1.45 16.43 18.23
N ALA A 119 -1.41 15.62 17.16
CA ALA A 119 -2.13 14.35 17.08
C ALA A 119 -1.89 13.42 18.28
N TYR A 120 -0.70 13.45 18.86
CA TYR A 120 -0.34 12.66 20.04
C TYR A 120 -1.20 12.98 21.28
N ARG A 121 -1.82 14.17 21.38
CA ARG A 121 -2.71 14.56 22.49
C ARG A 121 -4.04 13.79 22.49
N THR A 122 -4.42 13.22 21.35
CA THR A 122 -5.68 12.44 21.24
C THR A 122 -5.56 11.03 21.83
N GLY A 123 -4.40 10.66 22.37
CA GLY A 123 -4.15 9.35 22.96
C GLY A 123 -3.55 8.34 21.98
N PRO A 124 -3.32 7.10 22.42
CA PRO A 124 -2.71 6.07 21.61
C PRO A 124 -3.58 5.79 20.35
N ARG A 125 -2.93 5.35 19.28
CA ARG A 125 -3.65 4.77 18.13
C ARG A 125 -4.29 3.47 18.59
N GLY A 126 -5.52 3.21 18.11
CA GLY A 126 -6.23 1.96 18.36
C GLY A 126 -5.40 0.72 17.98
N ALA A 127 -5.92 -0.46 18.28
CA ALA A 127 -5.23 -1.75 18.21
C ALA A 127 -4.26 -1.88 17.03
N GLY A 128 -3.00 -2.12 17.35
CA GLY A 128 -1.93 -2.32 16.36
C GLY A 128 -0.54 -1.98 16.89
N PRO A 129 0.49 -2.77 16.57
CA PRO A 129 1.80 -2.68 17.22
C PRO A 129 2.69 -1.50 16.76
N GLY A 130 2.28 -0.66 15.86
CA GLY A 130 3.20 0.19 15.11
C GLY A 130 3.42 1.63 15.59
N GLY A 131 2.71 2.15 16.59
CA GLY A 131 2.76 3.58 16.92
C GLY A 131 2.16 4.48 15.83
N TYR A 132 2.36 5.80 15.95
CA TYR A 132 1.91 6.76 14.95
C TYR A 132 2.72 6.66 13.66
N LYS A 133 2.06 6.77 12.51
CA LYS A 133 2.69 6.78 11.18
C LYS A 133 1.80 7.45 10.16
N HIS A 134 2.40 8.07 9.17
CA HIS A 134 1.73 8.69 8.04
C HIS A 134 2.64 8.69 6.81
N ARG A 135 2.05 8.68 5.59
CA ARG A 135 2.82 8.40 4.36
C ARG A 135 3.06 9.61 3.47
N GLY A 136 2.49 10.78 3.78
CA GLY A 136 2.72 11.97 2.97
C GLY A 136 1.69 13.07 3.20
N VAL A 137 1.66 14.01 2.31
CA VAL A 137 0.75 15.15 2.25
C VAL A 137 0.20 15.29 0.83
N ALA A 138 -0.81 16.13 0.64
CA ALA A 138 -1.26 16.54 -0.68
C ALA A 138 -1.11 18.05 -0.85
N VAL A 139 -0.97 18.52 -2.09
CA VAL A 139 -0.85 19.94 -2.43
C VAL A 139 -1.88 20.31 -3.48
N TRP A 140 -2.51 21.47 -3.31
CA TRP A 140 -3.44 22.08 -4.24
C TRP A 140 -2.99 23.51 -4.60
N GLY A 141 -3.24 23.92 -5.83
CA GLY A 141 -2.98 25.28 -6.30
C GLY A 141 -1.52 25.52 -6.64
N GLU A 142 -1.20 26.77 -6.91
CA GLU A 142 0.13 27.23 -7.32
C GLU A 142 0.45 28.62 -6.72
N GLY A 143 1.73 28.94 -6.64
CA GLY A 143 2.19 30.25 -6.18
C GLY A 143 1.69 30.60 -4.77
N ASP A 144 1.18 31.83 -4.59
CA ASP A 144 0.75 32.33 -3.29
C ASP A 144 -0.51 31.66 -2.72
N ASP A 145 -1.32 31.02 -3.59
CA ASP A 145 -2.52 30.28 -3.19
C ASP A 145 -2.27 28.80 -2.91
N MET A 146 -1.03 28.34 -3.09
CA MET A 146 -0.67 26.94 -2.87
C MET A 146 -0.93 26.51 -1.42
N ARG A 147 -1.63 25.39 -1.27
CA ARG A 147 -2.04 24.80 0.01
C ARG A 147 -1.49 23.41 0.18
N VAL A 148 -1.09 23.08 1.41
CA VAL A 148 -0.72 21.74 1.83
C VAL A 148 -1.82 21.17 2.70
N PHE A 149 -2.30 19.98 2.38
CA PHE A 149 -3.32 19.26 3.13
C PHE A 149 -2.73 18.08 3.87
N ILE A 150 -3.14 17.91 5.12
CA ILE A 150 -2.83 16.76 5.97
C ILE A 150 -4.07 16.28 6.70
N ASN A 151 -4.37 14.99 6.56
CA ASN A 151 -5.37 14.30 7.35
C ASN A 151 -4.69 13.67 8.56
N SER A 152 -5.17 13.98 9.74
CA SER A 152 -4.58 13.57 11.01
C SER A 152 -5.69 13.21 11.99
N ARG A 153 -5.75 11.96 12.41
CA ARG A 153 -6.82 11.41 13.23
C ARG A 153 -8.17 11.65 12.56
N ASP A 154 -9.06 12.33 13.22
CA ASP A 154 -10.41 12.67 12.76
C ASP A 154 -10.52 14.03 12.04
N LYS A 155 -9.39 14.64 11.67
CA LYS A 155 -9.35 15.99 11.09
C LYS A 155 -8.56 16.07 9.78
N LEU A 156 -9.01 16.94 8.91
CA LEU A 156 -8.31 17.40 7.71
C LEU A 156 -7.91 18.87 7.90
N PHE A 157 -6.63 19.16 7.77
CA PHE A 157 -6.06 20.51 7.91
C PHE A 157 -5.66 21.07 6.55
N SER A 158 -5.80 22.40 6.39
CA SER A 158 -5.32 23.17 5.25
C SER A 158 -4.30 24.20 5.71
N LEU A 159 -3.10 24.15 5.11
CA LEU A 159 -1.96 25.00 5.45
C LEU A 159 -1.53 25.83 4.25
N ARG A 160 -1.03 27.05 4.48
CA ARG A 160 -0.35 27.83 3.46
C ARG A 160 1.01 27.19 3.16
N ALA A 161 1.30 26.93 1.90
CA ALA A 161 2.55 26.26 1.51
C ALA A 161 3.80 27.10 1.80
N SER A 162 3.69 28.44 1.74
CA SER A 162 4.84 29.34 1.91
C SER A 162 5.41 29.40 3.33
N ASP A 163 4.57 29.20 4.38
CA ASP A 163 4.97 29.40 5.77
C ASP A 163 4.40 28.37 6.77
N GLY A 164 3.60 27.41 6.29
CA GLY A 164 2.96 26.39 7.13
C GLY A 164 1.83 26.90 8.03
N SER A 165 1.44 28.17 7.91
CA SER A 165 0.35 28.72 8.70
C SER A 165 -0.99 28.09 8.33
N GLN A 166 -1.78 27.73 9.35
CA GLN A 166 -3.10 27.14 9.20
C GLN A 166 -4.08 28.13 8.56
N ILE A 167 -4.78 27.73 7.51
CA ILE A 167 -5.81 28.54 6.84
C ILE A 167 -7.11 28.47 7.65
N ARG A 168 -7.31 29.45 8.53
CA ARG A 168 -8.38 29.46 9.53
C ARG A 168 -9.80 29.50 8.96
N SER A 169 -9.97 29.89 7.69
CA SER A 169 -11.27 29.87 6.99
C SER A 169 -11.66 28.49 6.50
N PHE A 170 -10.77 27.49 6.60
CA PHE A 170 -11.05 26.11 6.21
C PHE A 170 -11.67 25.36 7.39
N GLY A 171 -12.90 24.86 7.23
CA GLY A 171 -13.64 24.15 8.27
C GLY A 171 -13.83 24.98 9.54
N ASP A 172 -13.73 24.32 10.70
CA ASP A 172 -13.72 25.00 11.99
C ASP A 172 -12.28 25.36 12.40
N ASN A 173 -11.97 26.66 12.39
CA ASN A 173 -10.64 27.19 12.76
C ASN A 173 -9.45 26.57 12.00
N GLY A 174 -9.65 26.18 10.73
CA GLY A 174 -8.61 25.65 9.85
C GLY A 174 -8.56 24.12 9.78
N ALA A 175 -9.57 23.43 10.30
CA ALA A 175 -9.71 21.98 10.20
C ALA A 175 -11.16 21.57 9.89
N ALA A 176 -11.34 20.60 8.97
CA ALA A 176 -12.61 19.92 8.75
C ALA A 176 -12.66 18.62 9.55
N LEU A 177 -13.82 18.31 10.16
CA LEU A 177 -14.02 17.08 10.93
C LEU A 177 -14.44 15.94 9.99
N LEU A 178 -13.65 14.86 9.97
CA LEU A 178 -13.87 13.69 9.09
C LEU A 178 -14.98 12.77 9.58
N THR A 179 -15.31 12.80 10.86
CA THR A 179 -16.33 11.94 11.49
C THR A 179 -17.69 12.62 11.68
N GLU A 180 -17.85 13.82 11.15
CA GLU A 180 -19.11 14.53 11.22
C GLU A 180 -20.25 13.76 10.54
N ASN A 181 -21.39 13.62 11.24
CA ASN A 181 -22.57 12.91 10.74
C ASN A 181 -22.32 11.46 10.29
N PHE A 182 -21.38 10.75 10.93
CA PHE A 182 -21.23 9.32 10.71
C PHE A 182 -22.46 8.55 11.23
N PRO A 183 -22.78 7.38 10.62
CA PRO A 183 -23.94 6.58 11.02
C PRO A 183 -23.94 6.18 12.49
N ASN A 184 -22.77 5.92 13.04
CA ASN A 184 -22.54 5.55 14.44
C ASN A 184 -21.56 6.53 15.09
N PRO A 185 -21.66 6.76 16.41
CA PRO A 185 -20.65 7.52 17.14
C PRO A 185 -19.26 6.91 16.97
N VAL A 186 -18.27 7.74 16.67
CA VAL A 186 -16.88 7.33 16.46
C VAL A 186 -16.01 7.88 17.59
N THR A 187 -15.24 7.02 18.23
CA THR A 187 -14.25 7.43 19.24
C THR A 187 -12.86 7.60 18.60
N ASN A 188 -11.97 8.32 19.28
CA ASN A 188 -10.63 8.64 18.76
C ASN A 188 -9.75 7.40 18.48
N ASP A 189 -10.03 6.26 19.09
CA ASP A 189 -9.34 5.00 18.85
C ASP A 189 -9.96 4.16 17.71
N GLU A 190 -11.11 4.59 17.19
CA GLU A 190 -11.87 3.88 16.14
C GLU A 190 -11.68 4.46 14.75
N PHE A 191 -11.10 5.65 14.62
CA PHE A 191 -10.88 6.31 13.34
C PHE A 191 -9.51 6.99 13.31
N ASP A 192 -8.79 6.82 12.23
CA ASP A 192 -7.44 7.33 12.07
C ASP A 192 -7.11 7.53 10.58
N GLN A 193 -5.92 8.03 10.33
CA GLN A 193 -5.38 8.27 9.00
C GLN A 193 -3.93 7.76 8.91
N THR A 194 -3.58 7.16 7.76
CA THR A 194 -2.22 6.68 7.50
C THR A 194 -1.70 7.07 6.12
N SER A 195 -2.59 7.45 5.21
CA SER A 195 -2.24 7.81 3.83
C SER A 195 -2.71 9.22 3.51
N PRO A 196 -1.98 9.94 2.66
CA PRO A 196 -2.31 11.31 2.29
C PRO A 196 -3.61 11.41 1.51
N PRO A 197 -4.22 12.61 1.47
CA PRO A 197 -5.33 12.92 0.58
C PRO A 197 -4.94 12.84 -0.90
N VAL A 198 -5.94 12.72 -1.77
CA VAL A 198 -5.85 12.99 -3.22
C VAL A 198 -6.54 14.32 -3.51
N VAL A 199 -5.98 15.11 -4.43
CA VAL A 199 -6.55 16.39 -4.86
C VAL A 199 -7.05 16.27 -6.28
N PHE A 200 -8.27 16.75 -6.52
CA PHE A 200 -8.88 16.81 -7.84
C PHE A 200 -9.75 18.05 -8.01
N ASP A 201 -9.48 18.87 -9.02
CA ASP A 201 -10.12 20.19 -9.20
C ASP A 201 -10.08 20.98 -7.86
N ASP A 202 -11.23 21.45 -7.34
CA ASP A 202 -11.34 22.13 -6.06
C ASP A 202 -11.74 21.19 -4.90
N LEU A 203 -11.41 19.91 -5.01
CA LEU A 203 -11.69 18.89 -4.00
C LEU A 203 -10.42 18.30 -3.40
N VAL A 204 -10.43 18.09 -2.09
CA VAL A 204 -9.47 17.26 -1.36
C VAL A 204 -10.19 16.01 -0.85
N ILE A 205 -9.74 14.84 -1.30
CA ILE A 205 -10.39 13.56 -1.11
C ILE A 205 -9.58 12.70 -0.13
N VAL A 206 -10.21 12.19 0.90
CA VAL A 206 -9.56 11.40 1.96
C VAL A 206 -10.22 10.04 2.09
N GLY A 207 -9.41 9.00 2.29
CA GLY A 207 -9.86 7.71 2.73
C GLY A 207 -10.07 7.66 4.26
N SER A 208 -10.12 6.47 4.80
CA SER A 208 -10.26 6.26 6.24
C SER A 208 -9.46 5.04 6.69
N ARG A 209 -8.97 5.07 7.91
CA ARG A 209 -8.45 3.89 8.58
C ARG A 209 -9.30 3.60 9.80
N VAL A 210 -9.94 2.44 9.80
CA VAL A 210 -10.55 1.84 10.97
C VAL A 210 -9.59 0.74 11.47
N PRO A 211 -9.16 0.72 12.73
CA PRO A 211 -8.18 -0.25 13.22
C PRO A 211 -8.69 -1.68 13.14
N ASP A 212 -7.82 -2.61 12.75
CA ASP A 212 -8.09 -4.04 12.78
C ASP A 212 -8.35 -4.46 14.22
N ARG A 213 -9.52 -4.99 14.48
CA ARG A 213 -9.95 -5.43 15.80
C ARG A 213 -11.10 -6.41 15.71
N VAL A 214 -11.41 -7.02 16.82
CA VAL A 214 -12.63 -7.81 16.95
C VAL A 214 -13.84 -6.91 16.77
N GLN A 215 -14.82 -7.37 16.00
CA GLN A 215 -16.05 -6.63 15.71
C GLN A 215 -16.75 -6.21 17.00
N ARG A 216 -17.08 -4.94 17.09
CA ARG A 216 -17.97 -4.37 18.11
C ARG A 216 -19.42 -4.42 17.66
N ARG A 217 -20.33 -4.10 18.56
CA ARG A 217 -21.78 -4.17 18.30
C ARG A 217 -22.22 -3.28 17.14
N PHE A 218 -21.57 -2.13 16.97
CA PHE A 218 -21.76 -1.23 15.84
C PHE A 218 -20.38 -0.73 15.44
N ASP A 219 -19.82 -1.35 14.42
CA ASP A 219 -18.50 -0.99 13.97
C ASP A 219 -18.52 0.23 13.03
N THR A 220 -17.42 0.97 13.03
CA THR A 220 -17.27 2.15 12.17
C THR A 220 -17.10 1.70 10.72
N PRO A 221 -17.96 2.14 9.77
CA PRO A 221 -17.79 1.80 8.36
C PRO A 221 -16.60 2.54 7.78
N GLY A 222 -15.95 1.91 6.80
CA GLY A 222 -14.97 2.58 5.95
C GLY A 222 -15.65 3.64 5.08
N SER A 223 -14.91 4.69 4.76
CA SER A 223 -15.42 5.80 3.96
C SER A 223 -14.35 6.46 3.09
N VAL A 224 -14.80 7.03 1.98
CA VAL A 224 -14.06 8.02 1.19
C VAL A 224 -14.88 9.31 1.19
N GLN A 225 -14.24 10.44 1.44
CA GLN A 225 -14.91 11.72 1.61
C GLN A 225 -14.18 12.81 0.83
N ALA A 226 -14.93 13.68 0.15
CA ALA A 226 -14.39 14.87 -0.50
C ALA A 226 -14.82 16.15 0.20
N PHE A 227 -13.87 17.05 0.32
CA PHE A 227 -14.04 18.37 0.92
C PHE A 227 -13.63 19.45 -0.07
N ASP A 228 -14.34 20.55 -0.07
CA ASP A 228 -13.95 21.74 -0.82
C ASP A 228 -12.63 22.29 -0.30
N VAL A 229 -11.65 22.50 -1.19
CA VAL A 229 -10.30 22.94 -0.81
C VAL A 229 -10.26 24.33 -0.17
N HIS A 230 -11.24 25.20 -0.45
CA HIS A 230 -11.30 26.57 0.06
C HIS A 230 -11.98 26.65 1.41
N THR A 231 -13.13 25.95 1.55
CA THR A 231 -14.02 26.09 2.70
C THR A 231 -13.92 24.97 3.72
N GLY A 232 -13.45 23.78 3.30
CA GLY A 232 -13.48 22.57 4.15
C GLY A 232 -14.89 21.97 4.30
N GLU A 233 -15.88 22.44 3.52
CA GLU A 233 -17.20 21.86 3.49
C GLU A 233 -17.16 20.48 2.82
N ARG A 234 -17.78 19.46 3.46
CA ARG A 234 -17.86 18.13 2.87
C ARG A 234 -18.85 18.15 1.69
N ARG A 235 -18.36 17.79 0.50
CA ARG A 235 -19.12 17.75 -0.74
C ARG A 235 -19.88 16.45 -0.92
N TRP A 236 -19.20 15.31 -0.63
CA TRP A 236 -19.78 13.99 -0.71
C TRP A 236 -19.06 13.00 0.23
N VAL A 237 -19.74 11.87 0.49
CA VAL A 237 -19.18 10.71 1.19
C VAL A 237 -19.67 9.43 0.49
N PHE A 238 -18.74 8.52 0.26
CA PHE A 238 -18.98 7.14 -0.15
C PHE A 238 -18.64 6.21 1.02
N TYR A 239 -19.60 5.39 1.46
CA TYR A 239 -19.38 4.36 2.45
C TYR A 239 -19.13 3.02 1.78
N THR A 240 -18.10 2.30 2.22
CA THR A 240 -17.72 0.98 1.67
C THR A 240 -18.59 -0.16 2.16
N VAL A 241 -19.33 0.05 3.24
CA VAL A 241 -20.39 -0.84 3.73
C VAL A 241 -21.74 -0.14 3.49
N PRO A 242 -22.75 -0.80 2.91
CA PRO A 242 -24.08 -0.20 2.66
C PRO A 242 -24.68 0.43 3.92
N GLN A 243 -25.36 1.57 3.77
CA GLN A 243 -25.96 2.30 4.90
C GLN A 243 -27.49 2.34 4.85
N SER A 244 -28.12 1.70 3.85
CA SER A 244 -29.57 1.60 3.70
C SER A 244 -29.99 0.30 3.04
N ASN A 245 -31.27 -0.06 3.16
CA ASN A 245 -31.81 -1.29 2.57
C ASN A 245 -31.87 -1.27 1.03
N ASP A 246 -31.79 -0.12 0.43
CA ASP A 246 -31.84 0.15 -1.01
C ASP A 246 -30.47 0.51 -1.59
N ALA A 247 -29.41 0.53 -0.75
CA ALA A 247 -28.05 0.75 -1.21
C ALA A 247 -27.58 -0.41 -2.11
N PHE A 248 -26.80 -0.07 -3.13
CA PHE A 248 -26.18 -1.06 -4.00
C PHE A 248 -25.29 -2.02 -3.18
N GLY A 249 -25.39 -3.33 -3.45
CA GLY A 249 -24.60 -4.37 -2.77
C GLY A 249 -25.13 -4.78 -1.40
N VAL A 250 -26.24 -4.21 -0.91
CA VAL A 250 -26.84 -4.57 0.39
C VAL A 250 -27.26 -6.05 0.47
N ASP A 251 -27.64 -6.63 -0.65
CA ASP A 251 -28.01 -8.05 -0.80
C ASP A 251 -26.83 -9.00 -0.64
N THR A 252 -25.60 -8.51 -0.71
CA THR A 252 -24.37 -9.28 -0.44
C THR A 252 -24.03 -9.41 1.05
N TRP A 253 -24.81 -8.77 1.92
CA TRP A 253 -24.71 -8.79 3.38
C TRP A 253 -25.94 -9.49 3.97
N GLU A 254 -25.84 -10.82 4.11
CA GLU A 254 -26.95 -11.64 4.59
C GLU A 254 -27.39 -11.26 6.00
N ASP A 255 -28.65 -11.52 6.31
CA ASP A 255 -29.30 -11.21 7.60
C ASP A 255 -29.20 -9.73 8.03
N GLY A 256 -28.94 -8.84 7.09
CA GLY A 256 -28.80 -7.41 7.33
C GLY A 256 -27.57 -7.05 8.16
N SER A 257 -26.52 -7.82 8.05
CA SER A 257 -25.24 -7.67 8.76
C SER A 257 -24.53 -6.33 8.47
N TRP A 258 -24.83 -5.68 7.36
CA TRP A 258 -24.35 -4.34 7.05
C TRP A 258 -24.67 -3.29 8.14
N ARG A 259 -25.72 -3.51 8.96
CA ARG A 259 -26.14 -2.56 10.00
C ARG A 259 -25.17 -2.46 11.17
N PHE A 260 -24.33 -3.44 11.37
CA PHE A 260 -23.43 -3.51 12.51
C PHE A 260 -21.97 -3.83 12.12
N THR A 261 -21.74 -4.28 10.90
CA THR A 261 -20.37 -4.51 10.40
C THR A 261 -19.78 -3.19 9.93
N GLY A 262 -18.49 -3.02 10.18
CA GLY A 262 -17.72 -1.88 9.73
C GLY A 262 -16.43 -2.29 9.05
N HIS A 263 -15.37 -1.48 9.22
CA HIS A 263 -14.10 -1.66 8.55
C HIS A 263 -14.25 -1.53 7.02
N ALA A 264 -13.74 -2.45 6.20
CA ALA A 264 -13.71 -2.34 4.73
C ALA A 264 -13.16 -0.98 4.27
N ASN A 265 -12.25 -0.41 5.03
CA ASN A 265 -11.82 0.99 4.92
C ASN A 265 -10.82 1.21 3.78
N VAL A 266 -10.42 2.47 3.56
CA VAL A 266 -9.48 2.90 2.52
C VAL A 266 -8.27 3.52 3.19
N TRP A 267 -7.42 2.66 3.77
CA TRP A 267 -6.21 3.08 4.47
C TRP A 267 -4.96 3.13 3.59
N GLY A 268 -5.04 2.54 2.40
CA GLY A 268 -4.03 2.58 1.36
C GLY A 268 -4.04 3.89 0.57
N LEU A 269 -3.24 3.93 -0.48
CA LEU A 269 -3.17 5.05 -1.41
C LEU A 269 -4.22 4.86 -2.52
N MET A 270 -4.83 5.95 -2.95
CA MET A 270 -5.75 6.01 -4.09
C MET A 270 -5.01 6.57 -5.32
N SER A 271 -5.54 6.30 -6.51
CA SER A 271 -5.06 6.88 -7.78
C SER A 271 -6.20 7.60 -8.49
N LEU A 272 -5.85 8.49 -9.41
CA LEU A 272 -6.82 9.34 -10.10
C LEU A 272 -6.47 9.48 -11.59
N ASP A 273 -7.45 9.25 -12.45
CA ASP A 273 -7.44 9.72 -13.84
C ASP A 273 -7.95 11.17 -13.87
N GLU A 274 -7.04 12.13 -13.90
CA GLU A 274 -7.37 13.56 -13.88
C GLU A 274 -8.18 14.00 -15.10
N GLU A 275 -7.95 13.39 -16.25
CA GLU A 275 -8.65 13.76 -17.49
C GLU A 275 -10.14 13.44 -17.41
N ARG A 276 -10.48 12.29 -16.79
CA ARG A 276 -11.87 11.81 -16.69
C ARG A 276 -12.51 12.09 -15.35
N GLY A 277 -11.72 12.36 -14.31
CA GLY A 277 -12.17 12.47 -12.93
C GLY A 277 -12.54 11.12 -12.33
N LEU A 278 -11.86 10.04 -12.71
CA LEU A 278 -12.08 8.70 -12.16
C LEU A 278 -11.13 8.44 -10.99
N LEU A 279 -11.68 8.27 -9.80
CA LEU A 279 -10.93 7.95 -8.59
C LEU A 279 -10.94 6.43 -8.35
N TYR A 280 -9.77 5.82 -8.30
CA TYR A 280 -9.57 4.38 -8.06
C TYR A 280 -9.29 4.14 -6.58
N VAL A 281 -10.19 3.42 -5.93
CA VAL A 281 -10.28 3.26 -4.48
C VAL A 281 -10.09 1.79 -4.11
N PRO A 282 -8.92 1.40 -3.58
CA PRO A 282 -8.70 0.06 -3.05
C PRO A 282 -9.27 -0.05 -1.63
N THR A 283 -10.11 -1.05 -1.37
CA THR A 283 -10.77 -1.24 -0.07
C THR A 283 -10.24 -2.44 0.70
N SER A 284 -10.38 -2.41 2.02
CA SER A 284 -9.86 -3.45 2.93
C SER A 284 -10.91 -4.50 3.29
N THR A 285 -10.47 -5.48 4.09
CA THR A 285 -11.30 -6.53 4.68
C THR A 285 -12.37 -5.94 5.62
N PRO A 286 -13.57 -6.54 5.76
CA PRO A 286 -14.57 -6.09 6.75
C PRO A 286 -14.26 -6.67 8.13
N SER A 287 -14.76 -6.06 9.20
CA SER A 287 -14.65 -6.63 10.54
C SER A 287 -15.58 -7.85 10.74
N SER A 288 -15.14 -8.89 11.40
CA SER A 288 -13.80 -9.23 11.87
C SER A 288 -13.00 -9.87 10.74
N ASP A 289 -11.69 -9.58 10.66
CA ASP A 289 -10.85 -9.93 9.51
C ASP A 289 -10.68 -11.43 9.25
N PHE A 290 -10.88 -12.27 10.27
CA PHE A 290 -10.56 -13.71 10.21
C PHE A 290 -11.73 -14.61 10.61
N TRP A 291 -12.89 -14.05 10.89
CA TRP A 291 -14.12 -14.75 11.18
C TRP A 291 -15.32 -13.94 10.67
N GLY A 292 -16.08 -14.52 9.77
CA GLY A 292 -17.19 -13.89 9.07
C GLY A 292 -18.59 -14.40 9.44
N GLY A 293 -18.74 -15.28 10.44
CA GLY A 293 -20.01 -15.93 10.77
C GLY A 293 -21.16 -14.98 11.16
N ARG A 294 -20.89 -13.69 11.37
CA ARG A 294 -21.92 -12.64 11.58
C ARG A 294 -22.17 -11.77 10.35
N ARG A 295 -21.41 -11.97 9.25
CA ARG A 295 -21.51 -11.19 8.02
C ARG A 295 -21.50 -12.07 6.78
N LEU A 296 -22.35 -13.10 6.78
CA LEU A 296 -22.45 -14.03 5.65
C LEU A 296 -22.73 -13.30 4.33
N GLY A 297 -22.41 -13.93 3.21
CA GLY A 297 -22.50 -13.35 1.88
C GLY A 297 -21.15 -12.81 1.38
N ALA A 298 -21.11 -12.19 0.19
CA ALA A 298 -19.88 -11.71 -0.44
C ALA A 298 -19.30 -10.44 0.20
N ASN A 299 -20.10 -9.64 0.92
CA ASN A 299 -19.72 -8.42 1.66
C ASN A 299 -19.18 -7.27 0.79
N LEU A 300 -19.90 -6.89 -0.26
CA LEU A 300 -19.52 -5.77 -1.12
C LEU A 300 -19.70 -4.43 -0.37
N PHE A 301 -18.74 -3.47 -0.40
CA PHE A 301 -17.52 -3.33 -1.22
C PHE A 301 -16.22 -3.65 -0.46
N ALA A 302 -16.21 -4.61 0.43
CA ALA A 302 -14.94 -5.05 1.01
C ALA A 302 -14.03 -5.68 -0.05
N GLU A 303 -12.71 -5.54 0.14
CA GLU A 303 -11.65 -6.15 -0.68
C GLU A 303 -11.90 -5.97 -2.19
N SER A 304 -12.24 -4.74 -2.57
CA SER A 304 -12.64 -4.36 -3.92
C SER A 304 -11.78 -3.21 -4.46
N LEU A 305 -11.57 -3.20 -5.77
CA LEU A 305 -11.25 -1.98 -6.48
C LEU A 305 -12.56 -1.29 -6.84
N VAL A 306 -12.85 -0.15 -6.22
CA VAL A 306 -14.03 0.68 -6.48
C VAL A 306 -13.59 1.91 -7.26
N VAL A 307 -14.31 2.24 -8.33
CA VAL A 307 -14.04 3.46 -9.09
C VAL A 307 -15.21 4.42 -8.94
N LEU A 308 -14.87 5.63 -8.52
CA LEU A 308 -15.84 6.71 -8.26
C LEU A 308 -15.62 7.87 -9.23
N ASP A 309 -16.71 8.55 -9.62
CA ASP A 309 -16.57 9.92 -10.12
C ASP A 309 -16.06 10.80 -8.97
N ALA A 310 -14.89 11.38 -9.14
CA ALA A 310 -14.23 12.18 -8.09
C ALA A 310 -15.01 13.47 -7.76
N ARG A 311 -15.88 13.96 -8.64
CA ARG A 311 -16.70 15.18 -8.43
C ARG A 311 -17.91 14.91 -7.54
N THR A 312 -18.49 13.70 -7.65
CA THR A 312 -19.79 13.39 -7.03
C THR A 312 -19.73 12.31 -5.98
N GLY A 313 -18.66 11.45 -6.00
CA GLY A 313 -18.56 10.26 -5.17
C GLY A 313 -19.47 9.11 -5.63
N GLU A 314 -20.13 9.25 -6.78
CA GLU A 314 -20.92 8.19 -7.37
C GLU A 314 -20.04 7.08 -7.92
N ARG A 315 -20.48 5.82 -7.72
CA ARG A 315 -19.73 4.66 -8.20
C ARG A 315 -19.95 4.46 -9.70
N GLU A 316 -18.85 4.49 -10.46
CA GLU A 316 -18.85 4.16 -11.88
C GLU A 316 -18.83 2.64 -12.11
N TRP A 317 -17.81 1.96 -11.56
CA TRP A 317 -17.69 0.51 -11.61
C TRP A 317 -16.93 -0.02 -10.38
N HIS A 318 -16.88 -1.33 -10.22
CA HIS A 318 -16.07 -1.98 -9.19
C HIS A 318 -15.74 -3.42 -9.60
N PHE A 319 -14.71 -3.97 -8.96
CA PHE A 319 -14.39 -5.38 -9.01
C PHE A 319 -14.00 -5.86 -7.61
N GLN A 320 -14.68 -6.88 -7.10
CA GLN A 320 -14.36 -7.49 -5.80
C GLN A 320 -13.31 -8.57 -5.99
N THR A 321 -12.15 -8.45 -5.33
CA THR A 321 -11.00 -9.35 -5.47
C THR A 321 -11.01 -10.50 -4.47
N VAL A 322 -11.81 -10.39 -3.40
CA VAL A 322 -12.05 -11.45 -2.42
C VAL A 322 -13.51 -11.39 -1.96
N HIS A 323 -14.22 -12.50 -2.09
CA HIS A 323 -15.55 -12.66 -1.53
C HIS A 323 -15.46 -13.17 -0.11
N HIS A 324 -16.23 -12.57 0.82
CA HIS A 324 -16.27 -12.99 2.22
C HIS A 324 -14.88 -13.13 2.84
N GLY A 325 -14.09 -12.07 2.83
CA GLY A 325 -12.68 -12.09 3.23
C GLY A 325 -12.46 -12.63 4.64
N LEU A 326 -11.56 -13.61 4.77
CA LEU A 326 -11.18 -14.26 6.03
C LEU A 326 -9.66 -14.31 6.23
N TRP A 327 -8.90 -13.56 5.40
CA TRP A 327 -7.45 -13.67 5.30
C TRP A 327 -6.71 -12.36 5.48
N ASP A 328 -7.44 -11.26 5.75
CA ASP A 328 -6.87 -9.90 5.77
C ASP A 328 -6.17 -9.57 4.44
N TYR A 329 -6.85 -9.88 3.32
CA TYR A 329 -6.33 -9.65 1.98
C TYR A 329 -6.78 -8.32 1.38
N ASP A 330 -6.66 -7.26 2.17
CA ASP A 330 -6.92 -5.88 1.74
C ASP A 330 -6.30 -5.55 0.38
N LEU A 331 -6.97 -4.77 -0.43
CA LEU A 331 -6.31 -3.96 -1.44
C LEU A 331 -5.75 -2.70 -0.77
N THR A 332 -4.46 -2.49 -0.88
CA THR A 332 -3.73 -1.43 -0.14
C THR A 332 -2.78 -0.62 -0.99
N SER A 333 -2.52 -1.11 -2.19
CA SER A 333 -1.63 -0.46 -3.15
C SER A 333 -2.37 0.67 -3.88
N ALA A 334 -1.64 1.71 -4.29
CA ALA A 334 -2.19 2.64 -5.27
C ALA A 334 -2.31 1.93 -6.62
N PRO A 335 -3.50 1.86 -7.23
CA PRO A 335 -3.65 1.30 -8.57
C PRO A 335 -2.83 2.08 -9.60
N ASN A 336 -2.06 1.39 -10.45
CA ASN A 336 -1.20 2.03 -11.45
C ASN A 336 -1.96 2.26 -12.76
N LEU A 337 -2.08 3.52 -13.20
CA LEU A 337 -2.65 3.83 -14.52
C LEU A 337 -1.62 3.61 -15.61
N VAL A 338 -2.00 2.90 -16.66
CA VAL A 338 -1.10 2.50 -17.75
C VAL A 338 -1.82 2.52 -19.09
N THR A 339 -1.08 2.77 -20.16
CA THR A 339 -1.57 2.60 -21.54
C THR A 339 -0.86 1.41 -22.16
N LEU A 340 -1.60 0.35 -22.45
CA LEU A 340 -1.09 -0.91 -22.97
C LEU A 340 -1.25 -0.97 -24.48
N ASP A 341 -0.35 -1.71 -25.15
CA ASP A 341 -0.51 -2.14 -26.54
C ASP A 341 -0.56 -3.66 -26.59
N ILE A 342 -1.76 -4.20 -26.80
CA ILE A 342 -2.01 -5.65 -26.81
C ILE A 342 -2.62 -6.02 -28.17
N ASP A 343 -1.92 -6.83 -28.94
CA ASP A 343 -2.33 -7.27 -30.26
C ASP A 343 -2.68 -6.09 -31.21
N GLY A 344 -1.92 -4.99 -31.10
CA GLY A 344 -2.12 -3.77 -31.91
C GLY A 344 -3.33 -2.94 -31.51
N ARG A 345 -3.90 -3.18 -30.32
CA ARG A 345 -4.95 -2.36 -29.70
C ARG A 345 -4.38 -1.60 -28.53
N THR A 346 -4.56 -0.30 -28.54
CA THR A 346 -4.26 0.55 -27.39
C THR A 346 -5.38 0.43 -26.37
N ILE A 347 -5.04 0.08 -25.13
CA ILE A 347 -5.97 -0.05 -24.01
C ILE A 347 -5.50 0.88 -22.90
N GLU A 348 -6.33 1.81 -22.48
CA GLU A 348 -6.10 2.60 -21.28
C GLU A 348 -6.54 1.77 -20.09
N ALA A 349 -5.58 1.31 -19.31
CA ALA A 349 -5.81 0.33 -18.27
C ALA A 349 -5.46 0.85 -16.87
N VAL A 350 -5.95 0.14 -15.86
CA VAL A 350 -5.52 0.23 -14.49
C VAL A 350 -5.04 -1.14 -14.01
N ALA A 351 -3.85 -1.19 -13.40
CA ALA A 351 -3.25 -2.39 -12.84
C ALA A 351 -3.22 -2.30 -11.31
N GLU A 352 -3.81 -3.29 -10.63
CA GLU A 352 -3.84 -3.38 -9.16
C GLU A 352 -3.05 -4.60 -8.69
N VAL A 353 -2.01 -4.37 -7.87
CA VAL A 353 -1.23 -5.45 -7.23
C VAL A 353 -1.78 -5.72 -5.83
N SER A 354 -2.04 -6.98 -5.53
CA SER A 354 -2.82 -7.37 -4.36
C SER A 354 -2.04 -8.14 -3.30
N LYS A 355 -2.58 -8.21 -2.08
CA LYS A 355 -2.04 -9.05 -0.99
C LYS A 355 -2.04 -10.54 -1.37
N GLN A 356 -2.98 -11.01 -2.20
CA GLN A 356 -3.03 -12.40 -2.69
C GLN A 356 -1.84 -12.75 -3.61
N GLY A 357 -1.09 -11.75 -4.08
CA GLY A 357 0.01 -11.93 -5.01
C GLY A 357 -0.43 -11.96 -6.47
N PHE A 358 -1.61 -11.44 -6.78
CA PHE A 358 -2.13 -11.25 -8.13
C PHE A 358 -1.93 -9.80 -8.61
N THR A 359 -1.85 -9.65 -9.92
CA THR A 359 -2.03 -8.36 -10.61
C THR A 359 -3.33 -8.43 -11.39
N TYR A 360 -4.31 -7.61 -11.01
CA TYR A 360 -5.57 -7.45 -11.73
C TYR A 360 -5.42 -6.29 -12.71
N VAL A 361 -5.85 -6.47 -13.95
CA VAL A 361 -5.73 -5.43 -14.98
C VAL A 361 -7.07 -5.24 -15.68
N PHE A 362 -7.58 -4.00 -15.65
CA PHE A 362 -8.88 -3.63 -16.20
C PHE A 362 -8.73 -2.48 -17.20
N ASP A 363 -9.63 -2.43 -18.20
CA ASP A 363 -9.92 -1.16 -18.87
C ASP A 363 -10.35 -0.15 -17.81
N ARG A 364 -9.62 0.97 -17.71
CA ARG A 364 -9.78 1.89 -16.57
C ARG A 364 -11.10 2.67 -16.58
N VAL A 365 -11.80 2.73 -17.74
CA VAL A 365 -13.07 3.44 -17.89
C VAL A 365 -14.25 2.51 -17.64
N THR A 366 -14.20 1.29 -18.17
CA THR A 366 -15.34 0.37 -18.15
C THR A 366 -15.28 -0.67 -17.04
N GLY A 367 -14.09 -0.94 -16.49
CA GLY A 367 -13.87 -2.01 -15.52
C GLY A 367 -13.83 -3.42 -16.14
N GLU A 368 -13.88 -3.52 -17.46
CA GLU A 368 -13.75 -4.82 -18.14
C GLU A 368 -12.33 -5.36 -17.95
N PRO A 369 -12.17 -6.62 -17.54
CA PRO A 369 -10.85 -7.23 -17.38
C PRO A 369 -10.11 -7.30 -18.73
N VAL A 370 -8.83 -6.88 -18.74
CA VAL A 370 -7.98 -6.97 -19.95
C VAL A 370 -7.71 -8.44 -20.33
N TRP A 371 -7.52 -9.29 -19.34
CA TRP A 371 -7.47 -10.74 -19.47
C TRP A 371 -8.55 -11.39 -18.62
N PRO A 372 -9.10 -12.56 -19.02
CA PRO A 372 -10.17 -13.19 -18.26
C PRO A 372 -9.81 -13.39 -16.79
N ILE A 373 -10.76 -13.09 -15.92
CA ILE A 373 -10.73 -13.42 -14.49
C ILE A 373 -11.78 -14.51 -14.28
N GLU A 374 -11.37 -15.64 -13.72
CA GLU A 374 -12.21 -16.82 -13.56
C GLU A 374 -12.66 -16.98 -12.11
N GLU A 375 -13.96 -17.13 -11.88
CA GLU A 375 -14.50 -17.60 -10.61
C GLU A 375 -14.16 -19.08 -10.47
N ARG A 376 -13.27 -19.41 -9.53
CA ARG A 376 -12.84 -20.79 -9.28
C ARG A 376 -13.32 -21.27 -7.92
N PRO A 377 -13.78 -22.55 -7.82
CA PRO A 377 -14.08 -23.15 -6.53
C PRO A 377 -12.85 -23.15 -5.62
N VAL A 378 -13.08 -22.83 -4.34
CA VAL A 378 -12.06 -22.85 -3.29
C VAL A 378 -12.46 -23.79 -2.16
N ASP A 379 -11.54 -24.05 -1.24
CA ASP A 379 -11.82 -24.87 -0.08
C ASP A 379 -12.81 -24.16 0.86
N VAL A 380 -13.92 -24.81 1.18
CA VAL A 380 -14.97 -24.30 2.07
C VAL A 380 -15.07 -25.09 3.38
N GLU A 381 -14.23 -26.12 3.56
CA GLU A 381 -14.22 -26.85 4.83
C GLU A 381 -13.70 -25.96 5.96
N THR A 382 -14.42 -25.92 7.06
CA THR A 382 -14.01 -25.20 8.27
C THR A 382 -14.42 -25.97 9.52
N ASP A 383 -13.59 -25.88 10.57
CA ASP A 383 -13.88 -26.35 11.93
C ASP A 383 -14.32 -25.21 12.86
N VAL A 384 -14.43 -23.99 12.32
CA VAL A 384 -14.84 -22.80 13.07
C VAL A 384 -16.37 -22.70 13.06
N PRO A 385 -17.02 -22.71 14.23
CA PRO A 385 -18.48 -22.64 14.30
C PRO A 385 -19.06 -21.37 13.67
N ASP A 386 -20.22 -21.51 13.05
CA ASP A 386 -21.00 -20.45 12.39
C ASP A 386 -20.30 -19.80 11.18
N GLU A 387 -19.08 -20.20 10.82
CA GLU A 387 -18.38 -19.74 9.63
C GLU A 387 -18.88 -20.46 8.37
N VAL A 388 -19.15 -19.69 7.30
CA VAL A 388 -19.54 -20.22 5.99
C VAL A 388 -18.69 -19.55 4.91
N PRO A 389 -17.52 -20.11 4.58
CA PRO A 389 -16.65 -19.57 3.55
C PRO A 389 -17.35 -19.46 2.19
N TYR A 390 -17.05 -18.41 1.42
CA TYR A 390 -17.62 -18.23 0.10
C TYR A 390 -17.10 -19.32 -0.88
N PRO A 391 -17.97 -19.92 -1.72
CA PRO A 391 -17.62 -21.13 -2.46
C PRO A 391 -16.66 -20.92 -3.62
N THR A 392 -16.53 -19.71 -4.13
CA THR A 392 -15.65 -19.34 -5.25
C THR A 392 -14.87 -18.08 -4.94
N GLN A 393 -13.74 -17.91 -5.64
CA GLN A 393 -12.93 -16.68 -5.58
C GLN A 393 -12.44 -16.33 -6.99
N PRO A 394 -12.17 -15.02 -7.29
CA PRO A 394 -11.72 -14.59 -8.59
C PRO A 394 -10.22 -14.81 -8.78
N PHE A 395 -9.85 -15.50 -9.86
CA PHE A 395 -8.47 -15.77 -10.25
C PHE A 395 -8.17 -15.14 -11.61
N PRO A 396 -7.29 -14.12 -11.70
CA PRO A 396 -6.85 -13.61 -12.99
C PRO A 396 -6.04 -14.69 -13.74
N THR A 397 -6.28 -14.80 -15.05
CA THR A 397 -5.54 -15.75 -15.90
C THR A 397 -4.18 -15.21 -16.31
N LYS A 398 -4.04 -13.88 -16.38
CA LYS A 398 -2.82 -13.12 -16.65
C LYS A 398 -2.82 -11.80 -15.91
N PRO A 399 -1.64 -11.28 -15.51
CA PRO A 399 -0.35 -11.98 -15.41
C PRO A 399 -0.39 -13.14 -14.41
N PRO A 400 0.59 -14.08 -14.44
CA PRO A 400 0.68 -15.11 -13.41
C PRO A 400 0.96 -14.49 -12.03
N PRO A 401 0.64 -15.21 -10.93
CA PRO A 401 0.92 -14.72 -9.58
C PRO A 401 2.39 -14.33 -9.41
N PHE A 402 2.64 -13.14 -8.86
CA PHE A 402 4.00 -12.66 -8.60
C PHE A 402 4.56 -13.14 -7.25
N ALA A 403 3.72 -13.60 -6.34
CA ALA A 403 4.08 -14.18 -5.04
C ALA A 403 3.63 -15.64 -4.95
N ALA A 404 4.28 -16.42 -4.11
CA ALA A 404 3.90 -17.80 -3.87
C ALA A 404 2.57 -17.88 -3.10
N GLN A 405 1.71 -18.84 -3.51
CA GLN A 405 0.36 -19.01 -3.03
C GLN A 405 0.14 -20.41 -2.47
N GLY A 406 -0.53 -20.48 -1.32
CA GLY A 406 -0.78 -21.75 -0.63
C GLY A 406 0.48 -22.35 0.02
N VAL A 407 0.30 -23.40 0.81
CA VAL A 407 1.35 -24.05 1.58
C VAL A 407 1.19 -25.58 1.55
N SER A 408 2.28 -26.26 1.25
CA SER A 408 2.41 -27.71 1.34
C SER A 408 3.67 -28.09 2.14
N LEU A 409 3.83 -29.38 2.48
CA LEU A 409 5.07 -29.85 3.14
C LEU A 409 6.30 -29.74 2.23
N GLU A 410 6.12 -29.63 0.91
CA GLU A 410 7.22 -29.42 -0.04
C GLU A 410 7.85 -28.03 0.10
N ASP A 411 7.11 -27.08 0.70
CA ASP A 411 7.59 -25.73 0.98
C ASP A 411 8.45 -25.65 2.25
N ALA A 412 8.55 -26.74 3.03
CA ALA A 412 9.29 -26.75 4.29
C ALA A 412 10.73 -26.29 4.11
N ASN A 413 11.21 -25.45 5.03
CA ASN A 413 12.55 -24.91 5.01
C ASN A 413 13.60 -26.02 4.98
N ASP A 414 14.54 -25.95 4.05
CA ASP A 414 15.55 -26.98 3.75
C ASP A 414 16.99 -26.46 3.84
N LEU A 415 17.21 -25.34 4.52
CA LEU A 415 18.55 -24.75 4.70
C LEU A 415 19.53 -25.68 5.39
N THR A 416 19.05 -26.57 6.26
CA THR A 416 19.79 -27.73 6.80
C THR A 416 18.86 -28.91 7.02
N PRO A 417 19.34 -30.16 7.07
CA PRO A 417 18.51 -31.33 7.37
C PRO A 417 17.77 -31.22 8.71
N GLU A 418 18.40 -30.64 9.74
CA GLU A 418 17.79 -30.43 11.05
C GLU A 418 16.64 -29.42 10.98
N ILE A 419 16.85 -28.29 10.29
CA ILE A 419 15.81 -27.27 10.06
C ILE A 419 14.65 -27.88 9.29
N HIS A 420 14.92 -28.66 8.23
CA HIS A 420 13.89 -29.31 7.45
C HIS A 420 13.02 -30.24 8.28
N GLN A 421 13.66 -31.09 9.10
CA GLN A 421 12.92 -31.98 9.98
C GLN A 421 11.99 -31.19 10.94
N ILE A 422 12.52 -30.15 11.59
CA ILE A 422 11.74 -29.32 12.52
C ILE A 422 10.61 -28.59 11.77
N ALA A 423 10.89 -28.03 10.60
CA ALA A 423 9.90 -27.33 9.79
C ALA A 423 8.74 -28.25 9.39
N VAL A 424 9.04 -29.46 8.91
CA VAL A 424 8.01 -30.45 8.56
C VAL A 424 7.17 -30.83 9.79
N GLU A 425 7.81 -31.14 10.92
CA GLU A 425 7.10 -31.51 12.16
C GLU A 425 6.18 -30.38 12.64
N GLU A 426 6.62 -29.13 12.59
CA GLU A 426 5.81 -27.97 12.99
C GLU A 426 4.70 -27.68 11.98
N MET A 427 4.97 -27.70 10.67
CA MET A 427 3.96 -27.47 9.64
C MET A 427 2.83 -28.50 9.70
N GLN A 428 3.10 -29.76 10.07
CA GLN A 428 2.08 -30.80 10.25
C GLN A 428 1.09 -30.51 11.38
N THR A 429 1.42 -29.60 12.32
CA THR A 429 0.49 -29.20 13.40
C THR A 429 -0.60 -28.24 12.91
N PHE A 430 -0.40 -27.64 11.74
CA PHE A 430 -1.33 -26.71 11.12
C PHE A 430 -2.14 -27.37 10.00
N ARG A 431 -3.22 -26.71 9.60
CA ARG A 431 -3.88 -26.98 8.33
C ARG A 431 -3.04 -26.35 7.21
N LEU A 432 -2.75 -27.14 6.18
CA LEU A 432 -2.07 -26.70 4.96
C LEU A 432 -3.05 -26.78 3.80
N GLY A 433 -2.86 -25.98 2.77
CA GLY A 433 -3.71 -25.99 1.58
C GLY A 433 -3.37 -24.90 0.57
N PRO A 434 -4.15 -24.83 -0.52
CA PRO A 434 -4.00 -23.78 -1.54
C PRO A 434 -4.36 -22.39 -1.01
N LEU A 435 -4.20 -21.37 -1.87
CA LEU A 435 -4.71 -20.03 -1.61
C LEU A 435 -6.20 -20.10 -1.23
N PHE A 436 -6.65 -19.28 -0.29
CA PHE A 436 -8.01 -19.23 0.24
C PHE A 436 -8.44 -20.46 1.09
N THR A 437 -7.49 -21.26 1.58
CA THR A 437 -7.82 -22.25 2.63
C THR A 437 -8.29 -21.49 3.89
N PRO A 438 -9.51 -21.78 4.41
CA PRO A 438 -10.06 -21.01 5.53
C PRO A 438 -9.24 -21.10 6.82
N PRO A 439 -9.30 -20.07 7.67
CA PRO A 439 -8.81 -20.15 9.05
C PRO A 439 -9.39 -21.33 9.81
N SER A 440 -8.69 -21.84 10.81
CA SER A 440 -9.13 -23.00 11.59
C SER A 440 -8.83 -22.85 13.08
N LEU A 441 -9.51 -23.66 13.91
CA LEU A 441 -9.28 -23.69 15.37
C LEU A 441 -7.86 -24.18 15.73
N ARG A 442 -7.28 -25.05 14.92
CA ARG A 442 -5.88 -25.48 15.10
C ARG A 442 -4.84 -24.55 14.45
N GLY A 443 -5.29 -23.63 13.62
CA GLY A 443 -4.48 -22.74 12.81
C GLY A 443 -4.22 -23.27 11.40
N THR A 444 -4.43 -22.42 10.40
CA THR A 444 -4.12 -22.65 8.99
C THR A 444 -2.87 -21.85 8.63
N LEU A 445 -1.88 -22.45 7.97
CA LEU A 445 -0.76 -21.71 7.41
C LEU A 445 -1.21 -21.01 6.14
N GLN A 446 -1.29 -19.69 6.19
CA GLN A 446 -1.68 -18.82 5.10
C GLN A 446 -0.45 -18.35 4.30
N ARG A 447 -0.52 -18.40 2.96
CA ARG A 447 0.49 -17.85 2.05
C ARG A 447 -0.18 -17.32 0.78
N PRO A 448 0.05 -16.06 0.37
CA PRO A 448 0.80 -15.03 1.10
C PRO A 448 0.28 -14.81 2.52
N ARG A 449 1.15 -14.33 3.41
CA ARG A 449 0.78 -14.02 4.79
C ARG A 449 -0.14 -12.78 4.87
N VAL A 450 -0.65 -12.45 6.04
CA VAL A 450 -1.61 -11.34 6.25
C VAL A 450 -1.12 -9.96 5.81
N ASP A 451 0.19 -9.71 5.79
CA ASP A 451 0.76 -8.49 5.19
C ASP A 451 0.94 -8.61 3.66
N GLY A 452 0.62 -9.75 3.08
CA GLY A 452 0.44 -9.97 1.66
C GLY A 452 1.71 -10.19 0.85
N GLY A 453 1.50 -10.53 -0.41
CA GLY A 453 2.50 -10.54 -1.47
C GLY A 453 2.95 -9.11 -1.78
N ALA A 454 2.01 -8.18 -2.04
CA ALA A 454 2.23 -6.74 -2.08
C ALA A 454 1.50 -6.06 -0.92
N ASN A 455 1.88 -4.81 -0.60
CA ASN A 455 1.27 -4.02 0.46
C ASN A 455 1.25 -2.52 0.05
N TRP A 456 0.97 -1.59 0.98
CA TRP A 456 0.81 -0.16 0.74
C TRP A 456 1.92 0.49 -0.11
N GLY A 457 3.10 -0.07 -0.12
CA GLY A 457 4.20 0.37 -0.98
C GLY A 457 3.87 0.23 -2.46
N GLY A 458 3.02 -0.69 -2.85
CA GLY A 458 2.53 -0.87 -4.23
C GLY A 458 3.64 -1.18 -5.22
N ALA A 459 3.35 -0.96 -6.50
CA ALA A 459 4.27 -1.17 -7.61
C ALA A 459 4.78 0.16 -8.20
N ALA A 460 5.83 0.10 -9.02
CA ALA A 460 6.30 1.20 -9.86
C ALA A 460 6.18 0.81 -11.34
N LEU A 461 5.71 1.72 -12.17
CA LEU A 461 5.49 1.53 -13.59
C LEU A 461 6.52 2.32 -14.40
N ASP A 462 7.23 1.66 -15.30
CA ASP A 462 8.00 2.33 -16.35
C ASP A 462 7.09 2.61 -17.57
N PRO A 463 6.74 3.86 -17.83
CA PRO A 463 5.83 4.20 -18.93
C PRO A 463 6.43 3.99 -20.33
N ALA A 464 7.75 3.79 -20.43
CA ALA A 464 8.40 3.54 -21.71
C ALA A 464 8.34 2.07 -22.12
N THR A 465 8.30 1.15 -21.16
CA THR A 465 8.32 -0.30 -21.40
C THR A 465 7.02 -0.98 -20.99
N ASN A 466 6.17 -0.34 -20.19
CA ASN A 466 5.03 -0.91 -19.49
C ASN A 466 5.41 -2.06 -18.53
N PHE A 467 6.65 -2.05 -18.03
CA PHE A 467 7.06 -2.96 -16.98
C PHE A 467 6.58 -2.44 -15.63
N LEU A 468 5.89 -3.30 -14.89
CA LEU A 468 5.42 -3.05 -13.54
C LEU A 468 6.34 -3.78 -12.55
N TYR A 469 7.02 -3.02 -11.70
CA TYR A 469 7.95 -3.56 -10.69
C TYR A 469 7.24 -3.67 -9.36
N VAL A 470 7.23 -4.86 -8.76
CA VAL A 470 6.59 -5.12 -7.47
C VAL A 470 7.53 -5.87 -6.54
N ARG A 471 7.59 -5.43 -5.29
CA ARG A 471 8.25 -6.16 -4.22
C ARG A 471 7.27 -7.15 -3.60
N THR A 472 7.75 -8.38 -3.32
CA THR A 472 6.95 -9.40 -2.66
C THR A 472 7.44 -9.73 -1.27
N SER A 473 6.54 -10.23 -0.41
CA SER A 473 6.85 -10.96 0.81
C SER A 473 6.41 -12.42 0.63
N GLU A 474 7.33 -13.37 0.86
CA GLU A 474 7.16 -14.80 0.54
C GLU A 474 6.96 -15.69 1.78
N GLY A 475 6.73 -15.09 2.93
CA GLY A 475 6.55 -15.81 4.19
C GLY A 475 5.17 -16.44 4.35
N VAL A 476 4.99 -17.16 5.45
CA VAL A 476 3.72 -17.70 5.91
C VAL A 476 3.32 -17.09 7.25
N SER A 477 2.02 -17.06 7.54
CA SER A 477 1.51 -16.77 8.88
C SER A 477 0.46 -17.81 9.30
N PRO A 478 0.40 -18.23 10.58
CA PRO A 478 -0.70 -19.04 11.06
C PRO A 478 -1.92 -18.14 11.25
N ASN A 479 -3.00 -18.53 10.63
CA ASN A 479 -4.30 -17.93 10.83
C ASN A 479 -5.14 -18.87 11.71
N GLN A 480 -5.02 -18.68 13.03
CA GLN A 480 -5.74 -19.44 14.05
C GLN A 480 -6.89 -18.62 14.59
N VAL A 481 -8.05 -19.22 14.69
CA VAL A 481 -9.24 -18.65 15.32
C VAL A 481 -9.50 -19.31 16.67
N CYS A 482 -9.88 -18.54 17.68
CA CYS A 482 -10.18 -19.04 19.02
C CYS A 482 -11.41 -18.35 19.60
N ALA A 483 -12.10 -19.03 20.52
CA ALA A 483 -13.23 -18.45 21.23
C ALA A 483 -12.81 -17.26 22.09
N ILE A 484 -13.66 -16.25 22.14
CA ILE A 484 -13.54 -15.10 23.03
C ILE A 484 -14.20 -15.44 24.36
N ASP A 485 -13.61 -15.05 25.47
CA ASP A 485 -14.23 -15.20 26.78
C ASP A 485 -15.57 -14.45 26.85
N PRO A 486 -16.67 -15.11 27.27
CA PRO A 486 -17.93 -14.42 27.44
C PRO A 486 -17.81 -13.27 28.45
N GLY A 487 -18.28 -12.10 28.08
CA GLY A 487 -18.26 -10.92 28.96
C GLY A 487 -17.15 -9.90 28.66
N VAL A 488 -16.40 -10.09 27.57
CA VAL A 488 -15.56 -8.99 27.03
C VAL A 488 -16.50 -7.85 26.61
N PRO A 489 -16.38 -6.65 27.20
CA PRO A 489 -17.27 -5.54 26.89
C PRO A 489 -17.19 -5.17 25.40
N ASP A 490 -18.34 -4.79 24.82
CA ASP A 490 -18.50 -4.23 23.46
C ASP A 490 -18.04 -5.14 22.29
N VAL A 491 -17.74 -6.42 22.56
CA VAL A 491 -17.43 -7.40 21.51
C VAL A 491 -18.70 -8.16 21.14
N ASP A 492 -19.01 -8.20 19.84
CA ASP A 492 -20.23 -8.83 19.30
C ASP A 492 -19.94 -10.09 18.45
N VAL A 493 -18.78 -10.67 18.61
CA VAL A 493 -18.39 -11.90 17.93
C VAL A 493 -17.84 -12.93 18.92
N PRO A 494 -18.13 -14.23 18.72
CA PRO A 494 -17.67 -15.27 19.62
C PRO A 494 -16.23 -15.73 19.36
N TYR A 495 -15.63 -15.33 18.24
CA TYR A 495 -14.31 -15.78 17.80
C TYR A 495 -13.38 -14.64 17.40
N THR A 496 -12.07 -14.84 17.58
CA THR A 496 -11.01 -13.90 17.23
C THR A 496 -9.76 -14.65 16.79
N ASN A 497 -8.91 -14.01 15.99
CA ASN A 497 -7.55 -14.47 15.73
C ASN A 497 -6.54 -14.04 16.80
N ASN A 498 -6.95 -13.22 17.76
CA ASN A 498 -6.08 -12.78 18.86
C ASN A 498 -6.05 -13.81 20.00
N CYS A 499 -5.59 -15.01 19.68
CA CYS A 499 -5.58 -16.16 20.58
C CYS A 499 -4.53 -16.03 21.70
N PRO A 500 -4.81 -16.50 22.94
CA PRO A 500 -3.88 -16.42 24.08
C PRO A 500 -2.50 -17.02 23.82
N ARG A 501 -2.39 -17.95 22.90
CA ARG A 501 -1.12 -18.52 22.41
C ARG A 501 -0.65 -17.92 21.09
N GLY A 502 -1.22 -16.75 20.67
CA GLY A 502 -0.79 -15.83 19.64
C GLY A 502 -1.21 -16.14 18.23
N GLY A 503 -2.40 -16.36 17.89
CA GLY A 503 -2.92 -16.37 16.55
C GLY A 503 -1.96 -15.84 15.44
N SER A 504 -2.43 -15.33 14.37
CA SER A 504 -1.62 -14.75 13.26
C SER A 504 -0.62 -13.68 13.71
N ALA A 505 -0.92 -12.95 14.79
CA ALA A 505 -0.03 -11.91 15.34
C ALA A 505 1.30 -12.46 15.89
N GLY A 506 1.39 -13.74 16.25
CA GLY A 506 2.60 -14.31 16.84
C GLY A 506 3.76 -14.56 15.87
N ILE A 507 3.53 -14.59 14.57
CA ILE A 507 4.54 -14.93 13.55
C ILE A 507 5.01 -13.71 12.74
N PHE A 508 4.38 -12.57 12.84
CA PHE A 508 4.86 -11.31 12.24
C PHE A 508 6.26 -10.88 12.67
N GLN A 509 6.77 -11.48 13.72
CA GLN A 509 7.99 -11.05 14.38
C GLN A 509 9.26 -11.67 13.77
N TYR A 510 9.16 -12.43 12.69
CA TYR A 510 10.32 -13.05 12.05
C TYR A 510 11.33 -12.07 11.46
N VAL A 511 10.95 -10.83 11.22
CA VAL A 511 11.80 -9.88 10.50
C VAL A 511 12.64 -9.01 11.42
N ASP A 512 12.21 -8.77 12.67
CA ASP A 512 12.78 -7.71 13.53
C ASP A 512 13.18 -8.13 14.94
N GLY A 513 14.09 -9.07 15.07
CA GLY A 513 14.75 -9.30 16.36
C GLY A 513 13.94 -10.12 17.36
N TYR A 514 13.25 -11.07 16.88
CA TYR A 514 12.38 -11.94 17.64
C TYR A 514 13.14 -12.95 18.49
N VAL A 515 12.72 -13.07 19.75
CA VAL A 515 13.12 -14.13 20.67
C VAL A 515 12.27 -15.36 20.39
N PRO A 516 12.83 -16.60 20.33
CA PRO A 516 12.04 -17.82 20.17
C PRO A 516 10.89 -17.82 21.18
N THR A 517 9.66 -17.96 20.69
CA THR A 517 8.54 -18.24 21.57
C THR A 517 8.47 -19.75 21.81
N GLU A 518 7.68 -20.14 22.80
CA GLU A 518 7.28 -21.54 23.04
C GLU A 518 6.58 -22.21 21.84
N ARG A 519 6.53 -21.55 20.65
CA ARG A 519 5.73 -21.89 19.48
C ARG A 519 6.50 -22.46 18.31
N SER A 520 7.75 -22.06 18.13
CA SER A 520 8.60 -22.61 17.09
C SER A 520 9.99 -22.89 17.64
N ARG A 521 10.45 -24.11 17.47
CA ARG A 521 11.83 -24.52 17.77
C ARG A 521 12.83 -23.86 16.81
N LEU A 522 12.35 -23.35 15.67
CA LEU A 522 13.16 -22.63 14.69
C LEU A 522 13.40 -21.18 15.08
N GLY A 523 12.63 -20.63 16.06
CA GLY A 523 12.75 -19.24 16.46
C GLY A 523 12.52 -18.29 15.28
N PRO A 524 13.54 -17.45 14.91
CA PRO A 524 13.40 -16.50 13.80
C PRO A 524 13.54 -17.11 12.39
N ILE A 525 13.82 -18.41 12.27
CA ILE A 525 13.94 -19.07 10.96
C ILE A 525 12.52 -19.36 10.46
N PRO A 526 12.13 -18.85 9.27
CA PRO A 526 10.82 -19.14 8.70
C PRO A 526 10.60 -20.64 8.45
N LEU A 527 9.36 -21.09 8.59
CA LEU A 527 8.97 -22.49 8.33
C LEU A 527 9.13 -22.89 6.86
N VAL A 528 9.03 -21.92 5.94
CA VAL A 528 9.18 -22.15 4.50
C VAL A 528 10.58 -21.79 4.02
N LYS A 529 11.00 -22.42 2.93
CA LYS A 529 12.30 -22.17 2.30
C LYS A 529 12.41 -20.76 1.69
N PRO A 530 13.62 -20.18 1.62
CA PRO A 530 13.84 -18.89 0.95
C PRO A 530 13.64 -19.01 -0.59
N PRO A 531 13.54 -17.86 -1.33
CA PRO A 531 13.71 -16.49 -0.81
C PRO A 531 12.49 -16.00 -0.05
N TYR A 532 12.70 -15.17 0.98
CA TYR A 532 11.62 -14.61 1.80
C TYR A 532 11.06 -13.30 1.26
N ALA A 533 11.67 -12.74 0.25
CA ALA A 533 11.21 -11.59 -0.53
C ALA A 533 11.84 -11.60 -1.92
N LYS A 534 11.12 -11.03 -2.90
CA LYS A 534 11.59 -10.87 -4.28
C LYS A 534 11.29 -9.47 -4.78
N LEU A 535 12.01 -9.06 -5.81
CA LEU A 535 11.62 -7.99 -6.72
C LEU A 535 11.24 -8.66 -8.05
N VAL A 536 10.05 -8.33 -8.56
CA VAL A 536 9.46 -8.93 -9.75
C VAL A 536 9.16 -7.83 -10.75
N ALA A 537 9.50 -8.02 -12.02
CA ALA A 537 9.03 -7.21 -13.12
C ALA A 537 7.98 -7.97 -13.92
N ILE A 538 6.86 -7.33 -14.14
CA ILE A 538 5.73 -7.84 -14.91
C ILE A 538 5.64 -7.02 -16.19
N ASP A 539 5.72 -7.68 -17.34
CA ASP A 539 5.42 -7.06 -18.65
C ASP A 539 3.89 -6.99 -18.81
N LEU A 540 3.33 -5.79 -18.64
CA LEU A 540 1.89 -5.58 -18.75
C LEU A 540 1.35 -5.65 -20.18
N ASN A 541 2.19 -5.51 -21.21
CA ASN A 541 1.74 -5.73 -22.60
C ASN A 541 1.57 -7.22 -22.90
N ALA A 542 2.48 -8.06 -22.39
CA ALA A 542 2.42 -9.51 -22.57
C ALA A 542 1.52 -10.21 -21.53
N GLY A 543 1.32 -9.60 -20.38
CA GLY A 543 0.68 -10.22 -19.21
C GLY A 543 1.52 -11.36 -18.63
N GLU A 544 2.84 -11.16 -18.53
CA GLU A 544 3.80 -12.20 -18.12
C GLU A 544 4.84 -11.62 -17.13
N ILE A 545 5.48 -12.50 -16.34
CA ILE A 545 6.62 -12.11 -15.54
C ILE A 545 7.86 -12.04 -16.44
N ALA A 546 8.43 -10.84 -16.59
CA ALA A 546 9.65 -10.63 -17.36
C ALA A 546 10.88 -11.17 -16.62
N TRP A 547 10.99 -10.90 -15.34
CA TRP A 547 12.03 -11.44 -14.46
C TRP A 547 11.61 -11.39 -12.99
N SER A 548 12.27 -12.20 -12.15
CA SER A 548 12.06 -12.27 -10.71
C SER A 548 13.37 -12.60 -10.02
N VAL A 549 13.79 -11.77 -9.07
CA VAL A 549 15.06 -11.92 -8.32
C VAL A 549 14.82 -11.86 -6.81
N PRO A 550 15.60 -12.62 -6.00
CA PRO A 550 15.56 -12.48 -4.54
C PRO A 550 15.96 -11.06 -4.12
N PHE A 551 15.21 -10.47 -3.17
CA PHE A 551 15.42 -9.11 -2.71
C PHE A 551 15.88 -9.02 -1.26
N GLY A 552 17.06 -8.43 -1.03
CA GLY A 552 17.62 -8.21 0.30
C GLY A 552 18.39 -9.40 0.87
N GLU A 553 19.27 -9.12 1.83
CA GLU A 553 20.19 -10.15 2.38
C GLU A 553 19.50 -11.13 3.33
N GLY A 554 18.35 -10.73 3.91
CA GLY A 554 17.77 -11.37 5.08
C GLY A 554 18.35 -10.81 6.39
N SER A 555 17.59 -10.94 7.48
CA SER A 555 17.98 -10.33 8.75
C SER A 555 19.28 -10.91 9.31
N ARG A 556 20.08 -10.07 9.99
CA ARG A 556 21.31 -10.50 10.67
C ARG A 556 21.06 -11.57 11.75
N ILE A 557 19.88 -11.51 12.39
CA ILE A 557 19.47 -12.48 13.41
C ILE A 557 19.28 -13.86 12.78
N LEU A 558 18.60 -13.90 11.64
CA LEU A 558 18.44 -15.12 10.85
C LEU A 558 19.81 -15.69 10.42
N ARG A 559 20.63 -14.87 9.77
CA ARG A 559 21.93 -15.30 9.24
C ARG A 559 22.90 -15.81 10.31
N ASN A 560 22.82 -15.27 11.53
CA ASN A 560 23.68 -15.66 12.66
C ASN A 560 23.04 -16.72 13.58
N HIS A 561 21.90 -17.30 13.17
CA HIS A 561 21.21 -18.27 14.02
C HIS A 561 22.05 -19.53 14.25
N PRO A 562 22.12 -20.08 15.48
CA PRO A 562 22.93 -21.26 15.80
C PRO A 562 22.68 -22.47 14.90
N LEU A 563 21.43 -22.74 14.52
CA LEU A 563 21.04 -23.84 13.62
C LEU A 563 21.54 -23.65 12.18
N LEU A 564 21.97 -22.46 11.80
CA LEU A 564 22.52 -22.15 10.48
C LEU A 564 24.05 -22.08 10.48
N ARG A 565 24.70 -22.37 11.61
CA ARG A 565 26.16 -22.32 11.72
C ARG A 565 26.80 -23.35 10.79
N GLY A 566 27.59 -22.88 9.84
CA GLY A 566 28.25 -23.72 8.84
C GLY A 566 27.40 -24.15 7.66
N ALA A 567 26.13 -23.70 7.60
CA ALA A 567 25.30 -23.88 6.41
C ALA A 567 25.78 -22.99 5.26
N ASN A 568 25.68 -23.48 4.03
CA ASN A 568 25.92 -22.70 2.83
C ASN A 568 24.65 -21.90 2.48
N LEU A 569 24.53 -20.71 3.06
CA LEU A 569 23.37 -19.86 2.86
C LEU A 569 23.39 -19.16 1.51
N PRO A 570 22.23 -19.00 0.84
CA PRO A 570 22.13 -18.13 -0.31
C PRO A 570 22.62 -16.71 0.00
N GLU A 571 23.22 -16.04 -0.97
CA GLU A 571 23.64 -14.65 -0.82
C GLU A 571 22.47 -13.74 -0.49
N ARG A 572 21.32 -13.97 -1.13
CA ARG A 572 20.06 -13.27 -0.90
C ARG A 572 19.01 -14.23 -0.32
N LEU A 573 18.79 -14.15 0.98
CA LEU A 573 17.70 -14.90 1.64
C LEU A 573 16.33 -14.25 1.46
N GLY A 574 16.32 -12.96 1.12
CA GLY A 574 15.14 -12.13 1.04
C GLY A 574 14.84 -11.40 2.35
N THR A 575 14.52 -10.11 2.25
CA THR A 575 14.10 -9.26 3.37
C THR A 575 12.66 -8.83 3.14
N PRO A 576 11.66 -9.41 3.83
CA PRO A 576 10.26 -9.01 3.71
C PRO A 576 10.01 -7.57 4.15
N GLY A 577 8.94 -6.95 3.67
CA GLY A 577 8.52 -5.60 4.04
C GLY A 577 7.38 -5.09 3.18
N ALA A 578 6.87 -3.89 3.51
CA ALA A 578 5.67 -3.32 2.91
C ALA A 578 5.92 -2.15 1.95
N ASN A 579 7.11 -1.56 1.96
CA ASN A 579 7.48 -0.46 1.07
C ASN A 579 7.74 -0.96 -0.37
N GLY A 580 7.48 -0.10 -1.34
CA GLY A 580 7.54 -0.39 -2.77
C GLY A 580 8.71 0.27 -3.49
N PRO A 581 8.92 -0.09 -4.76
CA PRO A 581 9.96 0.47 -5.62
C PRO A 581 9.60 1.84 -6.19
N MET A 582 10.63 2.46 -6.80
CA MET A 582 10.57 3.60 -7.72
C MET A 582 11.44 3.27 -8.93
N VAL A 583 11.07 3.74 -10.11
CA VAL A 583 11.86 3.59 -11.34
C VAL A 583 12.23 4.95 -11.94
N THR A 584 13.39 5.04 -12.60
CA THR A 584 13.88 6.29 -13.20
C THR A 584 14.20 6.14 -14.69
N ALA A 585 14.20 7.25 -15.42
CA ALA A 585 14.63 7.30 -16.83
C ALA A 585 16.10 6.84 -17.03
N GLY A 586 16.91 6.77 -15.98
CA GLY A 586 18.25 6.18 -16.00
C GLY A 586 18.26 4.64 -16.12
N GLY A 587 17.08 4.00 -16.22
CA GLY A 587 16.93 2.55 -16.33
C GLY A 587 17.25 1.79 -15.04
N LEU A 588 17.00 2.43 -13.91
CA LEU A 588 17.22 1.88 -12.57
C LEU A 588 15.91 1.78 -11.80
N VAL A 589 15.74 0.67 -11.07
CA VAL A 589 14.72 0.50 -10.04
C VAL A 589 15.38 0.68 -8.68
N PHE A 590 14.92 1.66 -7.90
CA PHE A 590 15.38 1.88 -6.54
C PHE A 590 14.37 1.31 -5.55
N LEU A 591 14.87 0.67 -4.49
CA LEU A 591 14.03 0.04 -3.48
C LEU A 591 14.74 0.01 -2.13
N GLY A 592 14.03 0.34 -1.07
CA GLY A 592 14.43 0.09 0.30
C GLY A 592 13.79 -1.21 0.81
N GLY A 593 14.40 -1.90 1.78
CA GLY A 593 13.97 -3.24 2.08
C GLY A 593 13.67 -3.62 3.52
N GLY A 594 13.70 -2.69 4.47
CA GLY A 594 13.62 -3.05 5.88
C GLY A 594 14.96 -3.51 6.45
N ASP A 595 16.02 -3.46 5.66
CA ASP A 595 17.42 -3.50 6.05
C ASP A 595 18.07 -2.11 5.83
N PRO A 596 19.31 -1.88 6.29
CA PRO A 596 19.93 -0.55 6.23
C PRO A 596 20.61 -0.28 4.88
N TYR A 597 19.87 -0.46 3.78
CA TYR A 597 20.36 -0.19 2.42
C TYR A 597 19.27 0.41 1.52
N LEU A 598 19.67 1.33 0.65
CA LEU A 598 18.95 1.66 -0.57
C LEU A 598 19.58 0.85 -1.71
N TYR A 599 18.80 0.01 -2.35
CA TYR A 599 19.22 -0.83 -3.47
C TYR A 599 18.90 -0.19 -4.81
N ALA A 600 19.75 -0.42 -5.80
CA ALA A 600 19.54 -0.07 -7.20
C ALA A 600 19.65 -1.32 -8.07
N PHE A 601 18.63 -1.56 -8.89
CA PHE A 601 18.55 -2.70 -9.82
C PHE A 601 18.48 -2.20 -11.26
N ASN A 602 19.05 -2.97 -12.18
CA ASN A 602 18.84 -2.78 -13.59
C ASN A 602 17.36 -3.08 -13.94
N ALA A 603 16.62 -2.09 -14.39
CA ALA A 603 15.20 -2.22 -14.70
C ALA A 603 14.89 -3.31 -15.74
N ALA A 604 15.80 -3.53 -16.72
CA ALA A 604 15.60 -4.51 -17.78
C ALA A 604 15.87 -5.97 -17.38
N THR A 605 16.76 -6.21 -16.38
CA THR A 605 17.25 -7.58 -16.07
C THR A 605 17.01 -8.02 -14.63
N GLY A 606 16.74 -7.08 -13.72
CA GLY A 606 16.65 -7.36 -12.29
C GLY A 606 18.01 -7.54 -11.59
N ASP A 607 19.12 -7.37 -12.29
CA ASP A 607 20.45 -7.45 -11.66
C ASP A 607 20.62 -6.31 -10.64
N GLU A 608 21.03 -6.63 -9.42
CA GLU A 608 21.47 -5.64 -8.44
C GLU A 608 22.77 -4.98 -8.94
N VAL A 609 22.70 -3.68 -9.29
CA VAL A 609 23.87 -2.93 -9.78
C VAL A 609 24.62 -2.24 -8.66
N HIS A 610 23.91 -1.79 -7.62
CA HIS A 610 24.53 -1.13 -6.47
C HIS A 610 23.61 -1.16 -5.26
N ARG A 611 24.17 -0.89 -4.07
CA ARG A 611 23.45 -0.57 -2.85
C ARG A 611 24.24 0.41 -2.00
N VAL A 612 23.54 1.40 -1.48
CA VAL A 612 24.13 2.43 -0.61
C VAL A 612 23.68 2.18 0.82
N PRO A 613 24.62 2.13 1.80
CA PRO A 613 24.25 1.94 3.20
C PRO A 613 23.49 3.16 3.74
N THR A 614 22.51 2.88 4.60
CA THR A 614 21.81 3.86 5.45
C THR A 614 22.16 3.58 6.91
N GLU A 615 22.05 4.59 7.77
CA GLU A 615 22.31 4.39 9.22
C GLU A 615 21.30 3.44 9.85
N PHE A 616 20.01 3.62 9.48
CA PHE A 616 18.89 2.81 9.95
C PHE A 616 18.21 2.10 8.77
N ARG A 617 17.38 1.11 9.08
CA ARG A 617 16.60 0.38 8.07
C ARG A 617 15.72 1.34 7.26
N THR A 618 15.62 1.10 5.98
CA THR A 618 14.73 1.85 5.10
C THR A 618 13.27 1.50 5.38
N SER A 619 12.38 2.50 5.47
CA SER A 619 10.99 2.33 5.89
C SER A 619 9.97 3.00 4.98
N GLY A 620 10.36 4.01 4.19
CA GLY A 620 9.52 4.66 3.20
C GLY A 620 9.73 4.14 1.77
N ASN A 621 8.89 4.57 0.83
CA ASN A 621 9.15 4.40 -0.60
C ASN A 621 10.21 5.44 -1.02
N PRO A 622 11.18 5.08 -1.89
CA PRO A 622 12.07 6.07 -2.47
C PRO A 622 11.34 6.99 -3.45
N MET A 623 11.85 8.19 -3.63
CA MET A 623 11.43 9.14 -4.65
C MET A 623 12.65 9.83 -5.27
N SER A 624 12.51 10.41 -6.46
CA SER A 624 13.62 11.11 -7.13
C SER A 624 13.14 12.37 -7.82
N TYR A 625 13.96 13.41 -7.71
CA TYR A 625 13.74 14.70 -8.36
C TYR A 625 15.07 15.29 -8.86
N ARG A 626 14.99 16.33 -9.69
CA ARG A 626 16.14 17.16 -10.07
C ARG A 626 15.92 18.57 -9.57
N THR A 627 16.88 19.09 -8.84
CA THR A 627 16.90 20.46 -8.31
C THR A 627 17.12 21.49 -9.42
N ALA A 628 16.85 22.76 -9.14
CA ALA A 628 17.04 23.86 -10.09
C ALA A 628 18.50 24.04 -10.56
N ASN A 629 19.49 23.61 -9.76
CA ASN A 629 20.91 23.59 -10.16
C ASN A 629 21.29 22.35 -10.98
N GLY A 630 20.32 21.50 -11.35
CA GLY A 630 20.51 20.35 -12.23
C GLY A 630 20.95 19.06 -11.53
N ARG A 631 21.04 19.02 -10.19
CA ARG A 631 21.45 17.84 -9.44
C ARG A 631 20.26 16.90 -9.21
N GLN A 632 20.36 15.66 -9.66
CA GLN A 632 19.38 14.62 -9.33
C GLN A 632 19.65 14.08 -7.92
N LEU A 633 18.59 13.95 -7.11
CA LEU A 633 18.62 13.34 -5.79
C LEU A 633 17.63 12.19 -5.69
N ILE A 634 18.02 11.14 -4.96
CA ILE A 634 17.16 10.02 -4.53
C ILE A 634 16.92 10.19 -3.05
N VAL A 635 15.67 10.26 -2.63
CA VAL A 635 15.30 10.49 -1.22
C VAL A 635 14.51 9.33 -0.67
N ILE A 636 14.80 8.91 0.56
CA ILE A 636 14.08 7.83 1.24
C ILE A 636 14.00 8.10 2.76
N ALA A 637 12.85 7.76 3.35
CA ALA A 637 12.66 7.74 4.78
C ALA A 637 13.21 6.44 5.39
N THR A 638 13.89 6.55 6.53
CA THR A 638 14.51 5.44 7.27
C THR A 638 14.16 5.51 8.74
N GLY A 639 14.28 4.38 9.44
CA GLY A 639 14.15 4.30 10.89
C GLY A 639 12.72 4.41 11.42
N ALA A 640 12.63 4.58 12.71
CA ALA A 640 11.38 4.69 13.47
C ALA A 640 11.63 5.51 14.74
N GLY A 641 10.64 6.28 15.18
CA GLY A 641 10.75 7.07 16.40
C GLY A 641 12.00 7.96 16.41
N PRO A 642 12.86 7.88 17.45
CA PRO A 642 14.06 8.72 17.56
C PRO A 642 15.13 8.39 16.49
N ASP A 643 15.07 7.22 15.87
CA ASP A 643 16.01 6.79 14.84
C ASP A 643 15.53 7.18 13.42
N ALA A 644 14.42 7.89 13.31
CA ALA A 644 13.87 8.32 12.02
C ALA A 644 14.78 9.33 11.33
N ARG A 645 15.02 9.12 10.03
CA ARG A 645 15.80 10.01 9.16
C ARG A 645 15.15 10.10 7.78
N LEU A 646 15.21 11.29 7.19
CA LEU A 646 15.04 11.45 5.75
C LEU A 646 16.42 11.60 5.14
N VAL A 647 16.79 10.72 4.21
CA VAL A 647 18.13 10.69 3.63
C VAL A 647 18.04 10.95 2.13
N ALA A 648 18.84 11.89 1.64
CA ALA A 648 19.02 12.16 0.22
C ALA A 648 20.39 11.68 -0.26
N PHE A 649 20.38 11.00 -1.40
CA PHE A 649 21.57 10.53 -2.09
C PHE A 649 21.73 11.27 -3.42
N GLY A 650 22.95 11.57 -3.82
CA GLY A 650 23.28 12.19 -5.09
C GLY A 650 24.66 11.78 -5.56
N LEU A 651 25.01 12.10 -6.78
CA LEU A 651 26.38 12.00 -7.26
C LEU A 651 27.26 13.07 -6.56
N PRO A 652 28.56 12.83 -6.40
CA PRO A 652 29.51 13.81 -5.88
C PRO A 652 29.43 15.14 -6.67
N GLU A 653 29.69 16.27 -5.97
CA GLU A 653 29.71 17.61 -6.58
C GLU A 653 30.97 17.84 -7.44
#